data_19d87c5ffb9905e4c4cf51933edc61ce
#
_entry.id   19d87c5ffb9905e4c4cf51933edc61ce
#
_cell.length_a   1.000
_cell.length_b   1.000
_cell.length_c   1.000
_cell.angle_alpha   90.00
_cell.angle_beta   90.00
_cell.angle_gamma   90.00
#
_symmetry.space_group_name_H-M   'P 1'
#
loop_
_entity.id
_entity.type
_entity.pdbx_description
1 polymer ?
#
loop_
_entity_poly.entity_id
_entity_poly.type
_entity_poly.pdbx_seq_one_letter_code
_entity_poly.pdbx_strand_id
1 'polypeptide(L)'
;MNILKKYWLDAAAVVLFALIAFVYFMPADLDGRILYRHDSSAGRGAGQEQSEYHARTGEVSRWTNATFSGMPTYQTAPSYSSTNGLQKVMDAYHLWLPENVWYVFAYLLGFYILLRAFDFRKELAVLGSIIWAFSSYFFIIIAAGHIWKVMALAYLPPMIAGVVLAYRGRYLSGLLLTAIFTAFEVKANHVQMTYYYLFIILFMVIAFLVEAIRSHRLDRFAKATAVCFVGAALGICINLSNLYHTWQYGQESMRGKSELVKKNAANQTSSGLDRDYITQWSYGIDETWTLLIPNVKGGASVPLAANETAMEKANPEFYPIYQQIGQYWGEQPGTSGPVYVGAFVLMLFVLGLFIVKGPMKWALLAATVLSVLLSWGRNFMPFTDFFLDYVPLYAKFRTVASILVIAEFTIPLLAMMALRRIVEAPQVLTRNMRWVYVSFGLTAGVALLFALMPGFFFNDFISSSERVALGQVPDEYRHALMANLTEMRQAVMTADCWRSFWIVTVGVVMLLLYRINKLKAAYMIAGVGVLCLVDMWQVNKRYLNDGMFVEKSVREAPQPMSHTDQLILKDKGLDYRVLNLATNTFNENETSYYHKSIGGYHAAKLRRYQEMIEAYINPQMSRIMKAVADSDGDMTRVNGDSLFPVLNMLNTKYIIVPLQGGQTVPLLNPYAYGNAWFVDRLTFADNANQEIERIGQIDLRHEAVADKRFADVLGEAVAQDKNSVAKLLAYEPNQLTYEVSSDKGGVLVFSEVYYPGWTATIDGQPAELGRVNYILRALRVPAGKHQVKLAFFPKSVDTTETIAYVAYVVLLLIIVGGLYDTWRRKKNNQTTH
;
A
#
# COMPACT_ATOMS: atom_id res chain seq x y z
N MET A 1 -37.17 17.55 -21.31
CA MET A 1 -36.91 18.82 -20.57
C MET A 1 -36.88 18.62 -19.02
N ASN A 2 -37.70 17.73 -18.45
CA ASN A 2 -37.77 17.55 -16.98
C ASN A 2 -36.60 16.81 -16.34
N ILE A 3 -35.88 15.94 -17.06
CA ILE A 3 -34.73 15.17 -16.51
C ILE A 3 -33.52 16.09 -16.32
N LEU A 4 -33.19 16.90 -17.32
CA LEU A 4 -32.10 17.88 -17.25
C LEU A 4 -32.31 18.87 -16.09
N LYS A 5 -33.56 19.40 -15.91
CA LYS A 5 -33.90 20.29 -14.78
C LYS A 5 -33.70 19.61 -13.41
N LYS A 6 -33.89 18.28 -13.31
CA LYS A 6 -33.76 17.55 -12.05
C LYS A 6 -32.32 17.34 -11.65
N TYR A 7 -31.41 17.07 -12.62
CA TYR A 7 -30.05 16.65 -12.35
C TYR A 7 -28.98 17.67 -12.72
N TRP A 8 -29.32 18.86 -13.23
CA TRP A 8 -28.33 19.85 -13.67
C TRP A 8 -27.38 20.30 -12.55
N LEU A 9 -27.85 20.39 -11.29
CA LEU A 9 -26.99 20.73 -10.14
C LEU A 9 -26.06 19.61 -9.78
N ASP A 10 -26.43 18.32 -9.98
CA ASP A 10 -25.53 17.21 -9.79
C ASP A 10 -24.47 17.20 -10.91
N ALA A 11 -24.85 17.49 -12.14
CA ALA A 11 -23.92 17.67 -13.26
C ALA A 11 -22.96 18.86 -13.03
N ALA A 12 -23.48 19.98 -12.53
CA ALA A 12 -22.66 21.14 -12.17
C ALA A 12 -21.66 20.80 -11.05
N ALA A 13 -22.05 19.97 -10.07
CA ALA A 13 -21.13 19.49 -9.03
C ALA A 13 -19.99 18.64 -9.62
N VAL A 14 -20.30 17.74 -10.57
CA VAL A 14 -19.28 16.93 -11.26
C VAL A 14 -18.28 17.82 -12.01
N VAL A 15 -18.77 18.82 -12.75
CA VAL A 15 -17.89 19.79 -13.44
C VAL A 15 -17.05 20.57 -12.43
N LEU A 16 -17.64 21.04 -11.34
CA LEU A 16 -16.92 21.75 -10.28
C LEU A 16 -15.82 20.88 -9.67
N PHE A 17 -16.06 19.59 -9.44
CA PHE A 17 -15.07 18.67 -8.90
C PHE A 17 -13.89 18.47 -9.87
N ALA A 18 -14.18 18.32 -11.16
CA ALA A 18 -13.12 18.26 -12.17
C ALA A 18 -12.29 19.55 -12.19
N LEU A 19 -12.95 20.72 -12.12
CA LEU A 19 -12.26 22.02 -12.09
C LEU A 19 -11.40 22.18 -10.84
N ILE A 20 -11.90 21.84 -9.63
CA ILE A 20 -11.13 21.90 -8.39
C ILE A 20 -9.90 20.99 -8.48
N ALA A 21 -10.06 19.77 -8.99
CA ALA A 21 -8.98 18.83 -9.16
C ALA A 21 -7.91 19.34 -10.15
N PHE A 22 -8.32 19.89 -11.29
CA PHE A 22 -7.40 20.51 -12.23
C PHE A 22 -6.65 21.71 -11.64
N VAL A 23 -7.36 22.63 -10.99
CA VAL A 23 -6.77 23.83 -10.41
C VAL A 23 -5.73 23.50 -9.35
N TYR A 24 -5.90 22.42 -8.62
CA TYR A 24 -4.91 22.00 -7.64
C TYR A 24 -3.56 21.64 -8.27
N PHE A 25 -3.56 21.04 -9.45
CA PHE A 25 -2.36 20.58 -10.15
C PHE A 25 -1.84 21.58 -11.21
N MET A 26 -2.49 22.72 -11.37
CA MET A 26 -1.97 23.79 -12.23
C MET A 26 -0.77 24.49 -11.58
N PRO A 27 0.27 24.94 -12.36
CA PRO A 27 0.36 24.82 -13.82
C PRO A 27 0.91 23.49 -14.33
N ALA A 28 1.39 22.60 -13.48
CA ALA A 28 2.14 21.41 -13.84
C ALA A 28 1.44 20.52 -14.89
N ASP A 29 0.12 20.26 -14.71
CA ASP A 29 -0.63 19.43 -15.65
C ASP A 29 -0.83 20.12 -17.02
N LEU A 30 -0.94 21.45 -17.05
CA LEU A 30 -1.04 22.22 -18.31
C LEU A 30 0.28 22.24 -19.07
N ASP A 31 1.40 22.27 -18.36
CA ASP A 31 2.75 22.20 -18.92
C ASP A 31 3.11 20.78 -19.38
N GLY A 32 2.22 19.80 -19.18
CA GLY A 32 2.47 18.39 -19.50
C GLY A 32 3.49 17.73 -18.59
N ARG A 33 3.81 18.36 -17.44
CA ARG A 33 4.69 17.80 -16.43
C ARG A 33 3.97 16.71 -15.65
N ILE A 34 4.72 15.73 -15.18
CA ILE A 34 4.21 14.59 -14.44
C ILE A 34 4.82 14.51 -13.05
N LEU A 35 4.05 14.03 -12.08
CA LEU A 35 4.52 13.87 -10.72
C LEU A 35 5.63 12.80 -10.64
N TYR A 36 6.79 13.20 -10.13
CA TYR A 36 7.87 12.26 -9.81
C TYR A 36 7.53 11.56 -8.50
N ARG A 37 7.44 10.23 -8.54
CA ARG A 37 7.11 9.40 -7.39
C ARG A 37 8.18 8.35 -7.21
N HIS A 38 8.83 8.37 -6.06
CA HIS A 38 9.92 7.44 -5.74
C HIS A 38 9.49 5.97 -5.87
N ASP A 39 8.37 5.58 -5.26
CA ASP A 39 7.88 4.19 -5.30
C ASP A 39 7.49 3.76 -6.73
N SER A 40 6.95 4.66 -7.54
CA SER A 40 6.62 4.35 -8.93
C SER A 40 7.89 4.17 -9.77
N SER A 41 8.94 4.93 -9.50
CA SER A 41 10.24 4.77 -10.16
C SER A 41 10.90 3.44 -9.77
N ALA A 42 10.91 3.11 -8.48
CA ALA A 42 11.39 1.82 -7.98
C ALA A 42 10.59 0.63 -8.58
N GLY A 43 9.27 0.79 -8.74
CA GLY A 43 8.40 -0.23 -9.36
C GLY A 43 8.75 -0.52 -10.83
N ARG A 44 9.32 0.44 -11.57
CA ARG A 44 9.71 0.25 -12.98
C ARG A 44 10.78 -0.84 -13.14
N GLY A 45 11.81 -0.84 -12.31
CA GLY A 45 12.85 -1.87 -12.36
C GLY A 45 12.29 -3.28 -12.15
N ALA A 46 11.44 -3.44 -11.13
CA ALA A 46 10.80 -4.75 -10.86
C ALA A 46 9.84 -5.21 -11.96
N GLY A 47 9.23 -4.27 -12.71
CA GLY A 47 8.27 -4.56 -13.78
C GLY A 47 8.85 -4.60 -15.19
N GLN A 48 10.15 -4.33 -15.36
CA GLN A 48 10.75 -4.19 -16.68
C GLN A 48 10.67 -5.49 -17.49
N GLU A 49 11.05 -6.61 -16.92
CA GLU A 49 10.98 -7.92 -17.59
C GLU A 49 9.56 -8.26 -18.06
N GLN A 50 8.53 -7.97 -17.27
CA GLN A 50 7.13 -8.16 -17.63
C GLN A 50 6.71 -7.23 -18.77
N SER A 51 7.14 -5.97 -18.72
CA SER A 51 6.82 -4.96 -19.75
C SER A 51 7.45 -5.35 -21.09
N GLU A 52 8.68 -5.82 -21.10
CA GLU A 52 9.39 -6.31 -22.29
C GLU A 52 8.73 -7.57 -22.84
N TYR A 53 8.37 -8.51 -21.95
CA TYR A 53 7.65 -9.73 -22.37
C TYR A 53 6.31 -9.38 -23.01
N HIS A 54 5.54 -8.48 -22.39
CA HIS A 54 4.26 -8.02 -22.93
C HIS A 54 4.43 -7.28 -24.28
N ALA A 55 5.41 -6.40 -24.39
CA ALA A 55 5.66 -5.66 -25.63
C ALA A 55 6.01 -6.60 -26.81
N ARG A 56 6.70 -7.72 -26.54
CA ARG A 56 7.12 -8.69 -27.54
C ARG A 56 6.04 -9.71 -27.89
N THR A 57 5.25 -10.16 -26.90
CA THR A 57 4.31 -11.28 -27.07
C THR A 57 2.84 -10.86 -27.07
N GLY A 58 2.50 -9.69 -26.53
CA GLY A 58 1.13 -9.28 -26.22
C GLY A 58 0.53 -9.97 -24.98
N GLU A 59 1.26 -10.91 -24.35
CA GLU A 59 0.82 -11.66 -23.18
C GLU A 59 1.34 -11.06 -21.86
N VAL A 60 0.69 -11.37 -20.77
CA VAL A 60 1.13 -10.95 -19.42
C VAL A 60 1.72 -12.14 -18.68
N SER A 61 3.00 -12.07 -18.35
CA SER A 61 3.62 -13.07 -17.47
C SER A 61 3.12 -12.91 -16.02
N ARG A 62 2.81 -14.04 -15.39
CA ARG A 62 2.47 -14.11 -13.94
C ARG A 62 3.66 -14.42 -13.06
N TRP A 63 4.84 -14.52 -13.65
CA TRP A 63 6.10 -14.73 -12.98
C TRP A 63 7.15 -13.76 -13.50
N THR A 64 8.05 -13.31 -12.63
CA THR A 64 9.23 -12.54 -12.99
C THR A 64 10.46 -13.11 -12.31
N ASN A 65 11.60 -13.07 -12.98
CA ASN A 65 12.91 -13.40 -12.44
C ASN A 65 13.76 -12.14 -12.17
N ALA A 66 13.21 -10.96 -12.44
CA ALA A 66 13.91 -9.68 -12.28
C ALA A 66 14.32 -9.37 -10.83
N THR A 67 13.55 -9.85 -9.85
CA THR A 67 13.78 -9.58 -8.42
C THR A 67 13.78 -10.86 -7.59
N PHE A 68 14.59 -10.90 -6.53
CA PHE A 68 14.64 -11.99 -5.54
C PHE A 68 14.79 -13.39 -6.17
N SER A 69 15.52 -13.48 -7.28
CA SER A 69 15.72 -14.72 -8.04
C SER A 69 14.42 -15.37 -8.57
N GLY A 70 13.30 -14.68 -8.49
CA GLY A 70 12.01 -15.10 -9.02
C GLY A 70 10.87 -15.01 -8.02
N MET A 71 9.73 -14.43 -8.50
CA MET A 71 8.51 -14.31 -7.70
C MET A 71 7.26 -14.14 -8.60
N PRO A 72 6.05 -14.48 -8.08
CA PRO A 72 4.81 -14.18 -8.79
C PRO A 72 4.56 -12.69 -8.94
N THR A 73 3.87 -12.28 -10.02
CA THR A 73 3.63 -10.89 -10.38
C THR A 73 2.29 -10.33 -9.89
N TYR A 74 1.56 -11.04 -9.05
CA TYR A 74 0.22 -10.63 -8.60
C TYR A 74 0.21 -9.32 -7.81
N GLN A 75 1.32 -8.96 -7.18
CA GLN A 75 1.50 -7.75 -6.36
C GLN A 75 2.64 -6.86 -6.87
N THR A 76 3.13 -7.05 -8.09
CA THR A 76 4.10 -6.18 -8.77
C THR A 76 3.40 -5.31 -9.81
N ALA A 77 3.99 -4.17 -10.17
CA ALA A 77 3.47 -3.33 -11.25
C ALA A 77 4.32 -3.52 -12.52
N PRO A 78 3.71 -3.81 -13.70
CA PRO A 78 2.29 -4.00 -13.93
C PRO A 78 1.77 -5.32 -13.34
N SER A 79 0.62 -5.26 -12.63
CA SER A 79 -0.01 -6.47 -12.09
C SER A 79 -0.94 -7.10 -13.12
N TYR A 80 -1.23 -8.39 -12.93
CA TYR A 80 -2.24 -9.06 -13.72
C TYR A 80 -3.59 -8.34 -13.62
N SER A 81 -4.26 -8.20 -14.75
CA SER A 81 -5.60 -7.62 -14.85
C SER A 81 -6.48 -8.49 -15.75
N SER A 82 -7.68 -8.78 -15.28
CA SER A 82 -8.69 -9.47 -16.09
C SER A 82 -9.07 -8.66 -17.33
N THR A 83 -9.36 -9.36 -18.44
CA THR A 83 -9.77 -8.75 -19.70
C THR A 83 -11.27 -8.51 -19.81
N ASN A 84 -12.03 -8.66 -18.70
CA ASN A 84 -13.50 -8.55 -18.66
C ASN A 84 -14.08 -7.16 -18.94
N GLY A 85 -13.26 -6.17 -19.24
CA GLY A 85 -13.68 -4.81 -19.60
C GLY A 85 -13.97 -3.88 -18.42
N LEU A 86 -13.81 -4.31 -17.17
CA LEU A 86 -14.02 -3.49 -15.98
C LEU A 86 -13.17 -2.20 -16.01
N GLN A 87 -11.95 -2.25 -16.55
CA GLN A 87 -11.10 -1.06 -16.70
C GLN A 87 -11.78 0.06 -17.47
N LYS A 88 -12.47 -0.25 -18.56
CA LYS A 88 -13.19 0.75 -19.36
C LYS A 88 -14.31 1.44 -18.58
N VAL A 89 -14.97 0.70 -17.67
CA VAL A 89 -16.00 1.26 -16.78
C VAL A 89 -15.36 2.19 -15.72
N MET A 90 -14.19 1.82 -15.20
CA MET A 90 -13.42 2.67 -14.29
C MET A 90 -12.98 3.96 -15.01
N ASP A 91 -12.44 3.85 -16.22
CA ASP A 91 -12.00 5.02 -17.00
C ASP A 91 -13.18 5.96 -17.30
N ALA A 92 -14.36 5.41 -17.58
CA ALA A 92 -15.59 6.21 -17.74
C ALA A 92 -15.99 6.91 -16.42
N TYR A 93 -15.87 6.25 -15.27
CA TYR A 93 -16.09 6.86 -13.97
C TYR A 93 -15.11 8.00 -13.67
N HIS A 94 -13.86 7.87 -14.12
CA HIS A 94 -12.83 8.90 -14.01
C HIS A 94 -12.94 10.01 -15.07
N LEU A 95 -13.89 9.94 -15.99
CA LEU A 95 -14.06 10.86 -17.12
C LEU A 95 -12.81 10.99 -17.99
N TRP A 96 -11.95 9.97 -18.06
CA TRP A 96 -10.66 9.97 -18.78
C TRP A 96 -9.76 11.18 -18.43
N LEU A 97 -9.89 11.72 -17.22
CA LEU A 97 -9.05 12.81 -16.72
C LEU A 97 -7.60 12.37 -16.54
N PRO A 98 -6.63 13.30 -16.59
CA PRO A 98 -5.22 13.00 -16.31
C PRO A 98 -5.03 12.32 -14.96
N GLU A 99 -3.95 11.54 -14.82
CA GLU A 99 -3.75 10.61 -13.69
C GLU A 99 -3.93 11.26 -12.31
N ASN A 100 -3.23 12.37 -12.03
CA ASN A 100 -3.33 13.03 -10.71
C ASN A 100 -4.69 13.68 -10.49
N VAL A 101 -5.26 14.26 -11.55
CA VAL A 101 -6.54 14.97 -11.52
C VAL A 101 -7.67 14.00 -11.20
N TRP A 102 -7.73 12.82 -11.87
CA TRP A 102 -8.82 11.89 -11.62
C TRP A 102 -8.77 11.29 -10.20
N TYR A 103 -7.61 11.21 -9.54
CA TYR A 103 -7.55 10.77 -8.14
C TYR A 103 -8.35 11.69 -7.23
N VAL A 104 -8.06 12.99 -7.28
CA VAL A 104 -8.77 13.99 -6.46
C VAL A 104 -10.23 14.10 -6.89
N PHE A 105 -10.51 14.05 -8.20
CA PHE A 105 -11.86 14.01 -8.73
C PHE A 105 -12.68 12.83 -8.19
N ALA A 106 -12.09 11.62 -8.18
CA ALA A 106 -12.75 10.41 -7.68
C ALA A 106 -13.01 10.47 -6.17
N TYR A 107 -12.11 11.08 -5.38
CA TYR A 107 -12.36 11.39 -3.97
C TYR A 107 -13.58 12.31 -3.81
N LEU A 108 -13.60 13.43 -4.52
CA LEU A 108 -14.72 14.39 -4.47
C LEU A 108 -16.04 13.73 -4.88
N LEU A 109 -16.06 13.04 -6.01
CA LEU A 109 -17.26 12.38 -6.54
C LEU A 109 -17.72 11.23 -5.63
N GLY A 110 -16.81 10.42 -5.13
CA GLY A 110 -17.12 9.28 -4.27
C GLY A 110 -17.81 9.69 -2.98
N PHE A 111 -17.29 10.72 -2.30
CA PHE A 111 -17.92 11.22 -1.08
C PHE A 111 -19.21 11.98 -1.33
N TYR A 112 -19.31 12.65 -2.49
CA TYR A 112 -20.59 13.26 -2.94
C TYR A 112 -21.69 12.20 -3.07
N ILE A 113 -21.40 11.08 -3.73
CA ILE A 113 -22.32 9.95 -3.87
C ILE A 113 -22.75 9.44 -2.49
N LEU A 114 -21.83 9.32 -1.54
CA LEU A 114 -22.10 8.89 -0.17
C LEU A 114 -23.06 9.86 0.54
N LEU A 115 -22.75 11.15 0.52
CA LEU A 115 -23.61 12.16 1.18
C LEU A 115 -25.00 12.24 0.54
N ARG A 116 -25.08 12.06 -0.80
CA ARG A 116 -26.36 11.94 -1.50
C ARG A 116 -27.16 10.68 -1.12
N ALA A 117 -26.46 9.58 -0.83
CA ALA A 117 -27.09 8.37 -0.28
C ALA A 117 -27.69 8.59 1.12
N PHE A 118 -27.09 9.48 1.91
CA PHE A 118 -27.63 9.96 3.19
C PHE A 118 -28.69 11.05 3.04
N ASP A 119 -29.16 11.40 1.82
CA ASP A 119 -30.11 12.47 1.48
C ASP A 119 -29.66 13.86 1.92
N PHE A 120 -28.35 14.13 1.90
CA PHE A 120 -27.89 15.52 2.06
C PHE A 120 -28.35 16.38 0.88
N ARG A 121 -28.65 17.66 1.14
CA ARG A 121 -28.84 18.66 0.10
C ARG A 121 -27.57 18.79 -0.74
N LYS A 122 -27.71 19.15 -2.03
CA LYS A 122 -26.59 19.13 -3.00
C LYS A 122 -25.44 20.05 -2.57
N GLU A 123 -25.73 21.23 -2.08
CA GLU A 123 -24.76 22.21 -1.60
C GLU A 123 -23.96 21.70 -0.39
N LEU A 124 -24.61 21.00 0.54
CA LEU A 124 -23.94 20.38 1.66
C LEU A 124 -23.14 19.14 1.24
N ALA A 125 -23.62 18.39 0.25
CA ALA A 125 -22.90 17.25 -0.29
C ALA A 125 -21.61 17.71 -1.02
N VAL A 126 -21.66 18.82 -1.78
CA VAL A 126 -20.47 19.43 -2.41
C VAL A 126 -19.47 19.87 -1.33
N LEU A 127 -19.93 20.60 -0.31
CA LEU A 127 -19.08 21.03 0.79
C LEU A 127 -18.39 19.86 1.49
N GLY A 128 -19.16 18.81 1.85
CA GLY A 128 -18.62 17.63 2.52
C GLY A 128 -17.64 16.86 1.66
N SER A 129 -17.85 16.84 0.33
CA SER A 129 -16.90 16.23 -0.62
C SER A 129 -15.56 16.95 -0.62
N ILE A 130 -15.59 18.29 -0.61
CA ILE A 130 -14.37 19.10 -0.51
C ILE A 130 -13.66 18.83 0.83
N ILE A 131 -14.39 18.87 1.95
CA ILE A 131 -13.84 18.62 3.28
C ILE A 131 -13.17 17.26 3.36
N TRP A 132 -13.79 16.20 2.84
CA TRP A 132 -13.20 14.88 2.90
C TRP A 132 -12.03 14.71 1.92
N ALA A 133 -12.21 15.07 0.66
CA ALA A 133 -11.23 14.86 -0.39
C ALA A 133 -9.93 15.63 -0.16
N PHE A 134 -9.95 16.74 0.59
CA PHE A 134 -8.79 17.55 0.92
C PHE A 134 -8.14 17.19 2.26
N SER A 135 -8.57 16.10 2.93
CA SER A 135 -7.78 15.54 4.05
C SER A 135 -6.34 15.26 3.60
N SER A 136 -5.37 15.60 4.45
CA SER A 136 -3.97 15.69 4.00
C SER A 136 -3.39 14.35 3.56
N TYR A 137 -3.80 13.26 4.19
CA TYR A 137 -3.29 11.93 3.89
C TYR A 137 -3.48 11.52 2.43
N PHE A 138 -4.57 11.92 1.80
CA PHE A 138 -4.84 11.62 0.39
C PHE A 138 -3.80 12.22 -0.55
N PHE A 139 -3.39 13.46 -0.29
CA PHE A 139 -2.34 14.14 -1.06
C PHE A 139 -0.95 13.57 -0.77
N ILE A 140 -0.70 13.24 0.48
CA ILE A 140 0.56 12.63 0.93
C ILE A 140 0.78 11.27 0.24
N ILE A 141 -0.23 10.41 0.16
CA ILE A 141 -0.09 9.09 -0.50
C ILE A 141 -0.02 9.20 -2.03
N ILE A 142 -0.60 10.25 -2.63
CA ILE A 142 -0.41 10.57 -4.06
C ILE A 142 1.05 10.96 -4.30
N ALA A 143 1.60 11.86 -3.47
CA ALA A 143 3.00 12.30 -3.56
C ALA A 143 3.98 11.13 -3.36
N ALA A 144 3.73 10.27 -2.37
CA ALA A 144 4.55 9.08 -2.09
C ALA A 144 4.47 8.00 -3.20
N GLY A 145 3.44 8.03 -4.06
CA GLY A 145 3.26 7.03 -5.12
C GLY A 145 2.51 5.76 -4.70
N HIS A 146 1.80 5.78 -3.58
CA HIS A 146 1.00 4.65 -3.11
C HIS A 146 -0.32 4.51 -3.88
N ILE A 147 -0.24 4.35 -5.20
CA ILE A 147 -1.37 4.50 -6.13
C ILE A 147 -2.50 3.49 -5.87
N TRP A 148 -2.19 2.25 -5.54
CA TRP A 148 -3.22 1.26 -5.21
C TRP A 148 -4.01 1.65 -3.96
N LYS A 149 -3.35 2.26 -2.96
CA LYS A 149 -4.00 2.83 -1.78
C LYS A 149 -4.87 4.02 -2.14
N VAL A 150 -4.38 4.91 -3.03
CA VAL A 150 -5.13 6.05 -3.56
C VAL A 150 -6.43 5.59 -4.21
N MET A 151 -6.35 4.61 -5.10
CA MET A 151 -7.52 4.05 -5.80
C MET A 151 -8.51 3.40 -4.82
N ALA A 152 -8.03 2.55 -3.91
CA ALA A 152 -8.87 1.89 -2.93
C ALA A 152 -9.67 2.92 -2.12
N LEU A 153 -9.01 3.94 -1.57
CA LEU A 153 -9.67 4.99 -0.80
C LEU A 153 -10.69 5.81 -1.61
N ALA A 154 -10.48 5.95 -2.93
CA ALA A 154 -11.43 6.67 -3.80
C ALA A 154 -12.75 5.91 -4.01
N TYR A 155 -12.70 4.58 -4.01
CA TYR A 155 -13.89 3.75 -4.30
C TYR A 155 -14.68 3.34 -3.06
N LEU A 156 -14.10 3.45 -1.88
CA LEU A 156 -14.75 3.07 -0.62
C LEU A 156 -15.97 3.90 -0.26
N PRO A 157 -15.99 5.25 -0.37
CA PRO A 157 -17.19 6.01 -0.07
C PRO A 157 -18.40 5.65 -0.95
N PRO A 158 -18.30 5.53 -2.28
CA PRO A 158 -19.44 5.13 -3.09
C PRO A 158 -19.86 3.66 -2.87
N MET A 159 -18.94 2.76 -2.47
CA MET A 159 -19.29 1.42 -2.02
C MET A 159 -20.17 1.48 -0.75
N ILE A 160 -19.76 2.27 0.25
CA ILE A 160 -20.54 2.49 1.48
C ILE A 160 -21.87 3.16 1.15
N ALA A 161 -21.93 4.04 0.15
CA ALA A 161 -23.20 4.62 -0.33
C ALA A 161 -24.19 3.54 -0.79
N GLY A 162 -23.69 2.49 -1.46
CA GLY A 162 -24.50 1.33 -1.81
C GLY A 162 -25.11 0.65 -0.58
N VAL A 163 -24.30 0.42 0.45
CA VAL A 163 -24.74 -0.14 1.73
C VAL A 163 -25.81 0.76 2.38
N VAL A 164 -25.57 2.07 2.46
CA VAL A 164 -26.54 3.04 3.02
C VAL A 164 -27.87 3.01 2.25
N LEU A 165 -27.83 3.00 0.92
CA LEU A 165 -29.04 2.95 0.10
C LEU A 165 -29.85 1.66 0.33
N ALA A 166 -29.17 0.52 0.47
CA ALA A 166 -29.84 -0.75 0.77
C ALA A 166 -30.59 -0.70 2.10
N TYR A 167 -29.95 -0.21 3.18
CA TYR A 167 -30.60 -0.06 4.50
C TYR A 167 -31.68 1.02 4.51
N ARG A 168 -31.67 1.95 3.57
CA ARG A 168 -32.74 2.93 3.34
C ARG A 168 -33.85 2.42 2.43
N GLY A 169 -33.84 1.15 2.05
CA GLY A 169 -34.87 0.48 1.26
C GLY A 169 -34.77 0.71 -0.25
N ARG A 170 -33.68 1.34 -0.73
CA ARG A 170 -33.39 1.51 -2.18
C ARG A 170 -32.55 0.34 -2.68
N TYR A 171 -33.12 -0.87 -2.64
CA TYR A 171 -32.42 -2.14 -2.80
C TYR A 171 -31.65 -2.26 -4.12
N LEU A 172 -32.28 -1.92 -5.27
CA LEU A 172 -31.62 -2.03 -6.58
C LEU A 172 -30.41 -1.09 -6.67
N SER A 173 -30.57 0.18 -6.31
CA SER A 173 -29.46 1.12 -6.30
C SER A 173 -28.38 0.73 -5.30
N GLY A 174 -28.78 0.19 -4.15
CA GLY A 174 -27.86 -0.34 -3.14
C GLY A 174 -27.06 -1.52 -3.68
N LEU A 175 -27.72 -2.49 -4.31
CA LEU A 175 -27.07 -3.64 -4.96
C LEU A 175 -26.04 -3.19 -6.00
N LEU A 176 -26.47 -2.34 -6.93
CA LEU A 176 -25.62 -1.90 -8.05
C LEU A 176 -24.40 -1.12 -7.59
N LEU A 177 -24.56 -0.14 -6.70
CA LEU A 177 -23.44 0.63 -6.19
C LEU A 177 -22.48 -0.26 -5.37
N THR A 178 -23.02 -1.13 -4.51
CA THR A 178 -22.18 -2.08 -3.75
C THR A 178 -21.41 -2.98 -4.71
N ALA A 179 -22.05 -3.56 -5.74
CA ALA A 179 -21.39 -4.46 -6.68
C ALA A 179 -20.31 -3.76 -7.50
N ILE A 180 -20.64 -2.62 -8.11
CA ILE A 180 -19.72 -1.90 -9.00
C ILE A 180 -18.51 -1.41 -8.19
N PHE A 181 -18.71 -0.76 -7.05
CA PHE A 181 -17.61 -0.19 -6.29
C PHE A 181 -16.85 -1.22 -5.47
N THR A 182 -17.43 -2.35 -5.11
CA THR A 182 -16.66 -3.50 -4.62
C THR A 182 -15.77 -4.06 -5.73
N ALA A 183 -16.26 -4.13 -6.99
CA ALA A 183 -15.41 -4.56 -8.11
C ALA A 183 -14.24 -3.58 -8.36
N PHE A 184 -14.48 -2.27 -8.27
CA PHE A 184 -13.42 -1.25 -8.39
C PHE A 184 -12.41 -1.36 -7.24
N GLU A 185 -12.90 -1.56 -6.02
CA GLU A 185 -12.11 -1.70 -4.81
C GLU A 185 -11.16 -2.90 -4.87
N VAL A 186 -11.69 -4.08 -5.22
CA VAL A 186 -10.87 -5.29 -5.36
C VAL A 186 -9.84 -5.12 -6.48
N LYS A 187 -10.21 -4.46 -7.59
CA LYS A 187 -9.27 -4.16 -8.69
C LYS A 187 -8.17 -3.18 -8.29
N ALA A 188 -8.42 -2.29 -7.34
CA ALA A 188 -7.40 -1.39 -6.80
C ALA A 188 -6.24 -2.14 -6.12
N ASN A 189 -6.42 -3.42 -5.82
CA ASN A 189 -5.39 -4.35 -5.33
C ASN A 189 -4.72 -3.96 -4.01
N HIS A 190 -5.41 -3.19 -3.14
CA HIS A 190 -4.90 -2.79 -1.82
C HIS A 190 -5.77 -3.32 -0.68
N VAL A 191 -5.66 -4.62 -0.42
CA VAL A 191 -6.51 -5.38 0.52
C VAL A 191 -6.54 -4.78 1.94
N GLN A 192 -5.45 -4.15 2.41
CA GLN A 192 -5.38 -3.55 3.74
C GLN A 192 -6.38 -2.40 3.92
N MET A 193 -6.55 -1.54 2.91
CA MET A 193 -7.52 -0.42 2.99
C MET A 193 -8.95 -0.96 2.98
N THR A 194 -9.24 -1.91 2.11
CA THR A 194 -10.52 -2.63 2.09
C THR A 194 -10.84 -3.23 3.45
N TYR A 195 -9.87 -3.91 4.06
CA TYR A 195 -10.01 -4.52 5.38
C TYR A 195 -10.32 -3.49 6.49
N TYR A 196 -9.63 -2.35 6.51
CA TYR A 196 -9.91 -1.31 7.50
C TYR A 196 -11.30 -0.71 7.37
N TYR A 197 -11.79 -0.55 6.16
CA TYR A 197 -13.15 -0.04 5.96
C TYR A 197 -14.26 -1.05 6.31
N LEU A 198 -13.95 -2.34 6.38
CA LEU A 198 -14.89 -3.31 6.95
C LEU A 198 -15.24 -3.00 8.41
N PHE A 199 -14.33 -2.43 9.20
CA PHE A 199 -14.66 -1.94 10.55
C PHE A 199 -15.69 -0.81 10.50
N ILE A 200 -15.55 0.16 9.59
CA ILE A 200 -16.55 1.23 9.41
C ILE A 200 -17.90 0.62 9.05
N ILE A 201 -17.94 -0.26 8.05
CA ILE A 201 -19.17 -0.92 7.61
C ILE A 201 -19.79 -1.70 8.76
N LEU A 202 -19.00 -2.43 9.54
CA LEU A 202 -19.48 -3.18 10.70
C LEU A 202 -20.17 -2.28 11.72
N PHE A 203 -19.53 -1.18 12.13
CA PHE A 203 -20.13 -0.24 13.09
C PHE A 203 -21.38 0.43 12.53
N MET A 204 -21.38 0.79 11.24
CA MET A 204 -22.56 1.37 10.58
C MET A 204 -23.71 0.35 10.50
N VAL A 205 -23.43 -0.90 10.18
CA VAL A 205 -24.42 -1.99 10.14
C VAL A 205 -25.01 -2.24 11.54
N ILE A 206 -24.18 -2.17 12.59
CA ILE A 206 -24.67 -2.24 13.98
C ILE A 206 -25.61 -1.05 14.28
N ALA A 207 -25.26 0.15 13.82
CA ALA A 207 -26.17 1.31 13.99
C ALA A 207 -27.50 1.11 13.26
N PHE A 208 -27.49 0.58 12.02
CA PHE A 208 -28.73 0.25 11.30
C PHE A 208 -29.52 -0.89 11.98
N LEU A 209 -28.83 -1.86 12.57
CA LEU A 209 -29.49 -2.93 13.35
C LEU A 209 -30.19 -2.35 14.59
N VAL A 210 -29.51 -1.49 15.35
CA VAL A 210 -30.11 -0.82 16.51
C VAL A 210 -31.35 -0.01 16.10
N GLU A 211 -31.28 0.69 14.97
CA GLU A 211 -32.42 1.44 14.44
C GLU A 211 -33.57 0.53 14.00
N ALA A 212 -33.26 -0.60 13.36
CA ALA A 212 -34.23 -1.61 12.93
C ALA A 212 -34.95 -2.28 14.13
N ILE A 213 -34.19 -2.58 15.20
CA ILE A 213 -34.77 -3.10 16.45
C ILE A 213 -35.73 -2.09 17.06
N ARG A 214 -35.30 -0.83 17.20
CA ARG A 214 -36.12 0.26 17.79
C ARG A 214 -37.38 0.57 16.97
N SER A 215 -37.31 0.39 15.66
CA SER A 215 -38.41 0.65 14.74
C SER A 215 -39.25 -0.59 14.39
N HIS A 216 -38.93 -1.76 14.96
CA HIS A 216 -39.56 -3.06 14.66
C HIS A 216 -39.56 -3.43 13.17
N ARG A 217 -38.42 -3.21 12.46
CA ARG A 217 -38.26 -3.43 11.01
C ARG A 217 -37.11 -4.38 10.69
N LEU A 218 -36.96 -5.46 11.45
CA LEU A 218 -35.89 -6.45 11.26
C LEU A 218 -35.96 -7.15 9.90
N ASP A 219 -37.15 -7.31 9.34
CA ASP A 219 -37.39 -7.83 7.99
C ASP A 219 -36.69 -6.99 6.92
N ARG A 220 -36.80 -5.66 7.02
CA ARG A 220 -36.12 -4.73 6.11
C ARG A 220 -34.60 -4.74 6.29
N PHE A 221 -34.15 -4.85 7.55
CA PHE A 221 -32.75 -4.99 7.86
C PHE A 221 -32.16 -6.26 7.22
N ALA A 222 -32.81 -7.43 7.43
CA ALA A 222 -32.35 -8.70 6.85
C ALA A 222 -32.30 -8.64 5.32
N LYS A 223 -33.32 -8.06 4.67
CA LYS A 223 -33.37 -7.86 3.23
C LYS A 223 -32.24 -6.96 2.74
N ALA A 224 -31.96 -5.85 3.41
CA ALA A 224 -30.88 -4.93 3.08
C ALA A 224 -29.52 -5.62 3.21
N THR A 225 -29.30 -6.39 4.28
CA THR A 225 -28.07 -7.18 4.50
C THR A 225 -27.86 -8.20 3.38
N ALA A 226 -28.90 -8.92 2.97
CA ALA A 226 -28.83 -9.87 1.86
C ALA A 226 -28.47 -9.17 0.54
N VAL A 227 -29.07 -7.99 0.27
CA VAL A 227 -28.76 -7.17 -0.91
C VAL A 227 -27.30 -6.73 -0.92
N CYS A 228 -26.78 -6.25 0.21
CA CYS A 228 -25.37 -5.85 0.33
C CYS A 228 -24.45 -7.06 0.15
N PHE A 229 -24.78 -8.20 0.72
CA PHE A 229 -24.00 -9.43 0.56
C PHE A 229 -23.93 -9.88 -0.91
N VAL A 230 -25.07 -9.92 -1.60
CA VAL A 230 -25.14 -10.27 -3.03
C VAL A 230 -24.34 -9.27 -3.88
N GLY A 231 -24.49 -7.96 -3.60
CA GLY A 231 -23.72 -6.94 -4.31
C GLY A 231 -22.22 -7.09 -4.10
N ALA A 232 -21.77 -7.27 -2.87
CA ALA A 232 -20.36 -7.48 -2.56
C ALA A 232 -19.84 -8.78 -3.20
N ALA A 233 -20.60 -9.89 -3.13
CA ALA A 233 -20.22 -11.15 -3.76
C ALA A 233 -20.05 -11.02 -5.28
N LEU A 234 -20.96 -10.33 -5.96
CA LEU A 234 -20.83 -10.04 -7.41
C LEU A 234 -19.56 -9.22 -7.69
N GLY A 235 -19.32 -8.14 -6.94
CA GLY A 235 -18.12 -7.31 -7.09
C GLY A 235 -16.81 -8.07 -6.87
N ILE A 236 -16.78 -8.95 -5.85
CA ILE A 236 -15.64 -9.85 -5.58
C ILE A 236 -15.46 -10.84 -6.73
N CYS A 237 -16.54 -11.49 -7.19
CA CYS A 237 -16.46 -12.48 -8.28
C CYS A 237 -15.94 -11.87 -9.59
N ILE A 238 -16.25 -10.62 -9.90
CA ILE A 238 -15.75 -9.91 -11.10
C ILE A 238 -14.21 -9.82 -11.11
N ASN A 239 -13.55 -9.83 -9.96
CA ASN A 239 -12.08 -9.81 -9.83
C ASN A 239 -11.55 -11.07 -9.12
N LEU A 240 -12.27 -12.18 -9.17
CA LEU A 240 -11.92 -13.38 -8.42
C LEU A 240 -10.52 -13.88 -8.74
N SER A 241 -10.09 -13.79 -10.00
CA SER A 241 -8.77 -14.22 -10.43
C SER A 241 -7.66 -13.47 -9.68
N ASN A 242 -7.73 -12.14 -9.63
CA ASN A 242 -6.73 -11.35 -8.90
C ASN A 242 -6.76 -11.64 -7.39
N LEU A 243 -7.94 -11.63 -6.79
CA LEU A 243 -8.10 -11.82 -5.34
C LEU A 243 -7.66 -13.21 -4.90
N TYR A 244 -8.05 -14.25 -5.64
CA TYR A 244 -7.69 -15.63 -5.34
C TYR A 244 -6.17 -15.86 -5.41
N HIS A 245 -5.53 -15.39 -6.48
CA HIS A 245 -4.09 -15.57 -6.64
C HIS A 245 -3.29 -14.68 -5.70
N THR A 246 -3.78 -13.48 -5.36
CA THR A 246 -3.19 -12.66 -4.30
C THR A 246 -3.29 -13.35 -2.94
N TRP A 247 -4.41 -14.02 -2.66
CA TRP A 247 -4.57 -14.81 -1.44
C TRP A 247 -3.61 -16.01 -1.41
N GLN A 248 -3.51 -16.79 -2.49
CA GLN A 248 -2.52 -17.88 -2.59
C GLN A 248 -1.10 -17.39 -2.39
N TYR A 249 -0.73 -16.31 -3.12
CA TYR A 249 0.58 -15.69 -2.99
C TYR A 249 0.86 -15.21 -1.57
N GLY A 250 -0.15 -14.68 -0.90
CA GLY A 250 -0.07 -14.24 0.49
C GLY A 250 0.36 -15.36 1.45
N GLN A 251 0.01 -16.62 1.17
CA GLN A 251 0.42 -17.75 2.02
C GLN A 251 1.92 -18.05 1.92
N GLU A 252 2.51 -17.88 0.73
CA GLU A 252 3.92 -18.13 0.46
C GLU A 252 4.82 -16.90 0.69
N SER A 253 4.23 -15.72 0.84
CA SER A 253 4.95 -14.46 1.05
C SER A 253 5.25 -14.18 2.53
N MET A 254 5.95 -13.08 2.80
CA MET A 254 6.16 -12.55 4.15
C MET A 254 4.87 -12.42 4.98
N ARG A 255 3.71 -12.37 4.33
CA ARG A 255 2.39 -12.30 4.98
C ARG A 255 1.84 -13.68 5.36
N GLY A 256 2.49 -14.77 4.94
CA GLY A 256 2.19 -16.14 5.34
C GLY A 256 2.82 -16.51 6.68
N LYS A 257 2.49 -17.67 7.21
CA LYS A 257 3.13 -18.22 8.41
C LYS A 257 4.52 -18.76 8.05
N SER A 258 5.54 -18.46 8.87
CA SER A 258 6.83 -19.12 8.77
C SER A 258 6.71 -20.58 9.19
N GLU A 259 7.38 -21.49 8.46
CA GLU A 259 7.58 -22.87 8.89
C GLU A 259 8.75 -23.00 9.88
N LEU A 260 9.61 -21.97 9.99
CA LEU A 260 10.70 -21.95 10.96
C LEU A 260 10.18 -21.62 12.36
N VAL A 261 10.63 -22.39 13.34
CA VAL A 261 10.47 -22.04 14.74
C VAL A 261 11.63 -21.13 15.13
N LYS A 262 11.34 -19.82 15.27
CA LYS A 262 12.35 -18.82 15.64
C LYS A 262 12.65 -18.85 17.13
N LYS A 263 13.88 -18.48 17.51
CA LYS A 263 14.33 -18.39 18.92
C LYS A 263 13.52 -17.35 19.73
N ASN A 264 13.05 -16.30 19.10
CA ASN A 264 12.17 -15.28 19.72
C ASN A 264 10.70 -15.55 19.37
N ALA A 265 10.09 -16.54 19.99
CA ALA A 265 8.69 -16.89 19.77
C ALA A 265 7.71 -15.75 20.15
N ALA A 266 8.09 -14.87 21.08
CA ALA A 266 7.24 -13.74 21.51
C ALA A 266 6.99 -12.71 20.42
N ASN A 267 7.92 -12.55 19.48
CA ASN A 267 7.76 -11.63 18.35
C ASN A 267 6.91 -12.21 17.22
N GLN A 268 6.71 -13.52 17.16
CA GLN A 268 5.89 -14.15 16.12
C GLN A 268 4.41 -13.96 16.39
N THR A 269 3.64 -13.67 15.34
CA THR A 269 2.17 -13.79 15.40
C THR A 269 1.74 -15.19 14.97
N SER A 270 0.54 -15.59 15.34
CA SER A 270 0.00 -16.92 15.03
C SER A 270 -0.18 -17.19 13.53
N SER A 271 -0.31 -16.15 12.70
CA SER A 271 -0.77 -16.31 11.32
C SER A 271 -0.23 -15.30 10.29
N GLY A 272 0.71 -14.44 10.67
CA GLY A 272 1.11 -13.32 9.81
C GLY A 272 2.56 -12.88 9.96
N LEU A 273 2.74 -11.58 9.93
CA LEU A 273 4.01 -10.89 10.08
C LEU A 273 4.48 -10.89 11.54
N ASP A 274 5.76 -10.63 11.76
CA ASP A 274 6.31 -10.44 13.10
C ASP A 274 5.80 -9.13 13.73
N ARG A 275 5.58 -9.11 15.05
CA ARG A 275 5.00 -7.98 15.80
C ARG A 275 5.77 -6.67 15.60
N ASP A 276 7.11 -6.73 15.72
CA ASP A 276 7.97 -5.56 15.53
C ASP A 276 7.85 -4.99 14.12
N TYR A 277 7.74 -5.86 13.12
CA TYR A 277 7.58 -5.44 11.72
C TYR A 277 6.20 -4.83 11.46
N ILE A 278 5.14 -5.36 12.07
CA ILE A 278 3.78 -4.80 11.97
C ILE A 278 3.73 -3.40 12.58
N THR A 279 4.33 -3.25 13.76
CA THR A 279 4.22 -2.05 14.60
C THR A 279 5.35 -1.04 14.38
N GLN A 280 6.24 -1.28 13.43
CA GLN A 280 7.36 -0.39 13.13
C GLN A 280 6.92 1.04 12.85
N TRP A 281 5.84 1.23 12.09
CA TRP A 281 5.18 2.51 11.84
C TRP A 281 3.97 2.66 12.76
N SER A 282 4.23 2.94 14.02
CA SER A 282 3.23 3.25 15.05
C SER A 282 3.17 4.75 15.28
N TYR A 283 1.95 5.28 15.38
CA TYR A 283 1.71 6.68 15.71
C TYR A 283 2.04 6.96 17.17
N GLY A 284 2.67 8.06 17.47
CA GLY A 284 2.83 8.53 18.84
C GLY A 284 1.47 8.91 19.45
N ILE A 285 1.30 8.73 20.76
CA ILE A 285 0.04 9.08 21.43
C ILE A 285 -0.23 10.58 21.28
N ASP A 286 0.78 11.41 21.49
CA ASP A 286 0.72 12.85 21.30
C ASP A 286 0.71 13.28 19.83
N GLU A 287 1.18 12.43 18.93
CA GLU A 287 1.09 12.61 17.47
C GLU A 287 -0.37 12.61 16.98
N THR A 288 -1.32 12.06 17.76
CA THR A 288 -2.76 12.10 17.47
C THR A 288 -3.29 13.53 17.31
N TRP A 289 -2.65 14.51 17.92
CA TRP A 289 -3.00 15.93 17.77
C TRP A 289 -2.76 16.47 16.36
N THR A 290 -2.11 15.73 15.45
CA THR A 290 -2.03 16.10 14.04
C THR A 290 -3.40 16.20 13.38
N LEU A 291 -4.41 15.48 13.86
CA LEU A 291 -5.80 15.64 13.42
C LEU A 291 -6.31 17.09 13.55
N LEU A 292 -5.75 17.86 14.51
CA LEU A 292 -6.08 19.27 14.77
C LEU A 292 -4.97 20.24 14.32
N ILE A 293 -3.70 19.88 14.52
CA ILE A 293 -2.52 20.73 14.34
C ILE A 293 -1.50 19.97 13.48
N PRO A 294 -1.40 20.26 12.18
CA PRO A 294 -0.60 19.46 11.24
C PRO A 294 0.86 19.23 11.68
N ASN A 295 1.53 20.30 12.15
CA ASN A 295 2.95 20.22 12.51
C ASN A 295 3.19 19.99 14.01
N VAL A 296 2.26 19.36 14.74
CA VAL A 296 2.48 19.07 16.17
C VAL A 296 3.71 18.18 16.40
N LYS A 297 4.12 17.41 15.42
CA LYS A 297 5.37 16.62 15.38
C LYS A 297 6.23 16.92 14.14
N GLY A 298 6.11 18.11 13.58
CA GLY A 298 6.97 18.59 12.50
C GLY A 298 6.52 18.25 11.08
N GLY A 299 5.46 17.46 10.90
CA GLY A 299 4.91 17.16 9.57
C GLY A 299 5.64 16.03 8.85
N ALA A 300 6.47 16.33 7.84
CA ALA A 300 7.17 15.33 7.04
C ALA A 300 8.64 15.15 7.44
N SER A 301 9.22 14.00 7.11
CA SER A 301 10.65 13.69 7.27
C SER A 301 11.47 14.33 6.14
N VAL A 302 11.43 15.67 6.06
CA VAL A 302 12.25 16.47 5.16
C VAL A 302 13.32 17.20 5.98
N PRO A 303 14.42 17.71 5.39
CA PRO A 303 15.41 18.50 6.11
C PRO A 303 14.79 19.68 6.86
N LEU A 304 15.17 19.90 8.10
CA LEU A 304 14.67 21.01 8.92
C LEU A 304 15.00 22.37 8.28
N ALA A 305 16.11 22.45 7.58
CA ALA A 305 16.54 23.63 6.83
C ALA A 305 15.57 24.04 5.69
N ALA A 306 14.67 23.15 5.29
CA ALA A 306 13.62 23.48 4.30
C ALA A 306 12.45 24.29 4.89
N ASN A 307 12.38 24.44 6.20
CA ASN A 307 11.28 25.12 6.91
C ASN A 307 11.68 26.53 7.30
N GLU A 308 11.08 27.54 6.66
CA GLU A 308 11.38 28.95 6.90
C GLU A 308 11.16 29.34 8.37
N THR A 309 10.06 28.94 8.99
CA THR A 309 9.75 29.24 10.40
C THR A 309 10.80 28.67 11.35
N ALA A 310 11.31 27.47 11.06
CA ALA A 310 12.40 26.88 11.84
C ALA A 310 13.69 27.71 11.65
N MET A 311 13.99 28.08 10.41
CA MET A 311 15.24 28.79 10.08
C MET A 311 15.30 30.20 10.63
N GLU A 312 14.18 30.86 10.93
CA GLU A 312 14.14 32.13 11.67
C GLU A 312 14.76 32.02 13.08
N LYS A 313 14.81 30.81 13.65
CA LYS A 313 15.35 30.49 14.97
C LYS A 313 16.71 29.78 14.92
N ALA A 314 17.22 29.50 13.71
CA ALA A 314 18.43 28.74 13.53
C ALA A 314 19.70 29.48 14.00
N ASN A 315 20.54 28.76 14.75
CA ASN A 315 21.90 29.23 15.01
C ASN A 315 22.77 28.97 13.77
N PRO A 316 23.37 30.01 13.13
CA PRO A 316 24.22 29.85 11.95
C PRO A 316 25.37 28.85 12.09
N GLU A 317 25.88 28.66 13.29
CA GLU A 317 26.96 27.72 13.58
C GLU A 317 26.63 26.28 13.21
N PHE A 318 25.34 25.88 13.32
CA PHE A 318 24.87 24.51 13.05
C PHE A 318 24.17 24.36 11.69
N TYR A 319 24.21 25.33 10.81
CA TYR A 319 23.52 25.33 9.54
C TYR A 319 23.73 24.04 8.70
N PRO A 320 24.95 23.48 8.57
CA PRO A 320 25.16 22.23 7.83
C PRO A 320 24.45 21.03 8.46
N ILE A 321 24.20 21.04 9.76
CA ILE A 321 23.55 19.98 10.49
C ILE A 321 22.04 19.98 10.20
N TYR A 322 21.41 21.16 10.09
CA TYR A 322 19.99 21.27 9.80
C TYR A 322 19.60 20.78 8.39
N GLN A 323 20.56 20.66 7.47
CA GLN A 323 20.38 20.03 6.18
C GLN A 323 20.22 18.49 6.30
N GLN A 324 20.74 17.89 7.36
CA GLN A 324 20.76 16.44 7.59
C GLN A 324 19.72 16.00 8.62
N ILE A 325 19.35 16.87 9.55
CA ILE A 325 18.33 16.57 10.56
C ILE A 325 16.94 16.80 9.99
N GLY A 326 16.03 15.83 10.22
CA GLY A 326 14.64 15.89 9.78
C GLY A 326 13.80 16.92 10.55
N GLN A 327 12.84 17.49 9.83
CA GLN A 327 11.81 18.35 10.44
C GLN A 327 10.89 17.55 11.39
N TYR A 328 10.58 16.31 11.03
CA TYR A 328 9.73 15.40 11.81
C TYR A 328 10.49 14.82 13.02
N TRP A 329 9.86 14.88 14.21
CA TRP A 329 10.40 14.34 15.47
C TRP A 329 9.43 13.41 16.21
N GLY A 330 8.50 12.78 15.49
CA GLY A 330 7.55 11.81 16.06
C GLY A 330 8.15 10.40 16.17
N GLU A 331 7.28 9.44 16.48
CA GLU A 331 7.66 8.06 16.83
C GLU A 331 7.84 7.13 15.62
N GLN A 332 7.41 7.53 14.43
CA GLN A 332 7.58 6.73 13.23
C GLN A 332 9.02 6.82 12.71
N PRO A 333 9.56 5.79 12.07
CA PRO A 333 10.90 5.85 11.46
C PRO A 333 11.02 6.95 10.39
N GLY A 334 9.92 7.33 9.80
CA GLY A 334 9.79 8.41 8.83
C GLY A 334 8.36 8.54 8.36
N THR A 335 8.00 9.73 7.87
CA THR A 335 6.66 10.01 7.34
C THR A 335 6.73 11.02 6.20
N SER A 336 5.82 10.88 5.24
CA SER A 336 5.64 11.87 4.16
C SER A 336 4.71 13.01 4.56
N GLY A 337 4.15 12.99 5.77
CA GLY A 337 3.32 14.05 6.32
C GLY A 337 2.29 13.55 7.33
N PRO A 338 1.56 14.46 8.00
CA PRO A 338 0.61 14.17 9.06
C PRO A 338 -0.76 13.74 8.53
N VAL A 339 -1.52 13.02 9.35
CA VAL A 339 -2.97 12.84 9.15
C VAL A 339 -3.69 14.06 9.70
N TYR A 340 -4.24 14.91 8.82
CA TYR A 340 -4.94 16.14 9.19
C TYR A 340 -6.31 16.21 8.50
N VAL A 341 -7.36 16.38 9.29
CA VAL A 341 -8.76 16.35 8.80
C VAL A 341 -9.41 17.73 8.71
N GLY A 342 -8.67 18.79 9.02
CA GLY A 342 -9.17 20.16 9.10
C GLY A 342 -9.57 20.56 10.53
N ALA A 343 -9.01 21.66 11.03
CA ALA A 343 -9.22 22.09 12.43
C ALA A 343 -10.68 22.39 12.74
N PHE A 344 -11.39 23.11 11.87
CA PHE A 344 -12.80 23.39 12.03
C PHE A 344 -13.67 22.15 11.84
N VAL A 345 -13.27 21.22 10.99
CA VAL A 345 -13.96 19.93 10.77
C VAL A 345 -13.94 19.10 12.05
N LEU A 346 -12.80 19.05 12.74
CA LEU A 346 -12.69 18.35 14.02
C LEU A 346 -13.60 19.01 15.09
N MET A 347 -13.66 20.33 15.13
CA MET A 347 -14.61 21.06 16.00
C MET A 347 -16.06 20.67 15.70
N LEU A 348 -16.47 20.61 14.43
CA LEU A 348 -17.81 20.19 14.04
C LEU A 348 -18.07 18.71 14.38
N PHE A 349 -17.07 17.84 14.30
CA PHE A 349 -17.15 16.44 14.73
C PHE A 349 -17.47 16.37 16.24
N VAL A 350 -16.70 17.08 17.07
CA VAL A 350 -16.93 17.13 18.52
C VAL A 350 -18.33 17.67 18.82
N LEU A 351 -18.73 18.76 18.18
CA LEU A 351 -20.09 19.30 18.32
C LEU A 351 -21.15 18.28 17.89
N GLY A 352 -20.88 17.53 16.83
CA GLY A 352 -21.75 16.47 16.29
C GLY A 352 -22.11 15.41 17.31
N LEU A 353 -21.18 15.04 18.19
CA LEU A 353 -21.44 14.08 19.27
C LEU A 353 -22.57 14.51 20.20
N PHE A 354 -22.76 15.81 20.35
CA PHE A 354 -23.80 16.37 21.23
C PHE A 354 -25.11 16.66 20.51
N ILE A 355 -25.05 17.16 19.27
CA ILE A 355 -26.24 17.66 18.58
C ILE A 355 -26.87 16.68 17.57
N VAL A 356 -26.10 15.74 17.02
CA VAL A 356 -26.62 14.72 16.11
C VAL A 356 -27.37 13.65 16.91
N LYS A 357 -28.53 13.22 16.38
CA LYS A 357 -29.37 12.18 17.01
C LYS A 357 -29.22 10.85 16.29
N GLY A 358 -29.54 9.78 17.00
CA GLY A 358 -29.55 8.42 16.47
C GLY A 358 -28.28 7.61 16.74
N PRO A 359 -28.27 6.30 16.42
CA PRO A 359 -27.17 5.40 16.73
C PRO A 359 -25.93 5.63 15.84
N MET A 360 -26.09 6.19 14.63
CA MET A 360 -25.00 6.37 13.66
C MET A 360 -23.82 7.18 14.25
N LYS A 361 -24.09 8.24 15.03
CA LYS A 361 -23.02 9.03 15.65
C LYS A 361 -22.12 8.20 16.56
N TRP A 362 -22.70 7.24 17.27
CA TRP A 362 -21.95 6.35 18.18
C TRP A 362 -21.12 5.32 17.41
N ALA A 363 -21.66 4.84 16.27
CA ALA A 363 -20.92 3.98 15.36
C ALA A 363 -19.69 4.70 14.78
N LEU A 364 -19.87 5.96 14.31
CA LEU A 364 -18.78 6.77 13.80
C LEU A 364 -17.74 7.10 14.89
N LEU A 365 -18.20 7.44 16.10
CA LEU A 365 -17.28 7.67 17.24
C LEU A 365 -16.51 6.40 17.58
N ALA A 366 -17.18 5.26 17.69
CA ALA A 366 -16.53 4.00 18.04
C ALA A 366 -15.47 3.60 17.00
N ALA A 367 -15.78 3.77 15.70
CA ALA A 367 -14.81 3.54 14.62
C ALA A 367 -13.62 4.52 14.69
N THR A 368 -13.86 5.79 14.98
CA THR A 368 -12.80 6.80 15.17
C THR A 368 -11.89 6.41 16.33
N VAL A 369 -12.45 6.13 17.48
CA VAL A 369 -11.68 5.75 18.68
C VAL A 369 -10.89 4.47 18.44
N LEU A 370 -11.51 3.45 17.82
CA LEU A 370 -10.84 2.21 17.47
C LEU A 370 -9.61 2.49 16.58
N SER A 371 -9.78 3.32 15.55
CA SER A 371 -8.67 3.62 14.63
C SER A 371 -7.53 4.37 15.30
N VAL A 372 -7.83 5.31 16.18
CA VAL A 372 -6.82 6.04 16.96
C VAL A 372 -6.05 5.09 17.88
N LEU A 373 -6.75 4.25 18.66
CA LEU A 373 -6.10 3.30 19.58
C LEU A 373 -5.23 2.29 18.85
N LEU A 374 -5.67 1.78 17.69
CA LEU A 374 -4.90 0.84 16.88
C LEU A 374 -3.72 1.51 16.16
N SER A 375 -3.83 2.79 15.81
CA SER A 375 -2.72 3.52 15.18
C SER A 375 -1.50 3.68 16.11
N TRP A 376 -1.71 3.66 17.43
CA TRP A 376 -0.63 3.74 18.42
C TRP A 376 0.26 2.49 18.44
N GLY A 377 -0.20 1.36 17.93
CA GLY A 377 0.59 0.15 17.74
C GLY A 377 1.47 -0.21 18.93
N ARG A 378 2.81 -0.10 18.76
CA ARG A 378 3.79 -0.39 19.83
C ARG A 378 3.65 0.51 21.04
N ASN A 379 3.08 1.71 20.91
CA ASN A 379 2.85 2.64 22.00
C ASN A 379 1.63 2.25 22.85
N PHE A 380 0.84 1.25 22.41
CA PHE A 380 -0.24 0.64 23.18
C PHE A 380 -0.37 -0.87 22.91
N MET A 381 0.73 -1.61 23.18
CA MET A 381 0.84 -3.03 22.88
C MET A 381 -0.28 -3.91 23.44
N PRO A 382 -0.74 -3.76 24.72
CA PRO A 382 -1.79 -4.65 25.22
C PRO A 382 -3.08 -4.65 24.37
N PHE A 383 -3.44 -3.52 23.79
CA PHE A 383 -4.58 -3.42 22.88
C PHE A 383 -4.23 -3.94 21.49
N THR A 384 -3.05 -3.64 21.01
CA THR A 384 -2.56 -4.09 19.71
C THR A 384 -2.42 -5.61 19.66
N ASP A 385 -1.87 -6.24 20.71
CA ASP A 385 -1.73 -7.69 20.83
C ASP A 385 -3.06 -8.41 20.77
N PHE A 386 -4.10 -7.86 21.41
CA PHE A 386 -5.45 -8.44 21.29
C PHE A 386 -5.89 -8.55 19.81
N PHE A 387 -5.62 -7.52 19.00
CA PHE A 387 -5.96 -7.55 17.57
C PHE A 387 -5.05 -8.49 16.77
N LEU A 388 -3.76 -8.52 17.09
CA LEU A 388 -2.80 -9.40 16.41
C LEU A 388 -3.11 -10.88 16.65
N ASP A 389 -3.58 -11.24 17.84
CA ASP A 389 -3.80 -12.61 18.24
C ASP A 389 -5.22 -13.13 17.95
N TYR A 390 -6.24 -12.26 18.10
CA TYR A 390 -7.64 -12.71 18.05
C TYR A 390 -8.45 -12.16 16.87
N VAL A 391 -8.04 -11.05 16.23
CA VAL A 391 -8.82 -10.49 15.12
C VAL A 391 -8.34 -11.08 13.81
N PRO A 392 -9.20 -11.80 13.07
CA PRO A 392 -8.80 -12.47 11.84
C PRO A 392 -8.14 -11.52 10.84
N LEU A 393 -7.05 -11.96 10.20
CA LEU A 393 -6.30 -11.25 9.17
C LEU A 393 -5.55 -9.99 9.64
N TYR A 394 -5.75 -9.47 10.85
CA TYR A 394 -5.11 -8.23 11.30
C TYR A 394 -3.58 -8.32 11.24
N ALA A 395 -3.01 -9.44 11.66
CA ALA A 395 -1.57 -9.71 11.62
C ALA A 395 -0.96 -9.87 10.21
N LYS A 396 -1.79 -9.81 9.15
CA LYS A 396 -1.32 -9.84 7.74
C LYS A 396 -0.84 -8.47 7.23
N PHE A 397 -1.13 -7.40 7.96
CA PHE A 397 -0.90 -6.03 7.52
C PHE A 397 0.15 -5.35 8.40
N ARG A 398 0.97 -4.52 7.78
CA ARG A 398 1.97 -3.69 8.46
C ARG A 398 1.54 -2.21 8.47
N THR A 399 2.32 -1.36 9.16
CA THR A 399 2.10 0.09 9.19
C THR A 399 0.74 0.41 9.81
N VAL A 400 0.61 0.09 11.10
CA VAL A 400 -0.63 0.25 11.85
C VAL A 400 -1.17 1.70 11.84
N ALA A 401 -0.30 2.70 11.72
CA ALA A 401 -0.69 4.10 11.56
C ALA A 401 -1.66 4.34 10.39
N SER A 402 -1.58 3.54 9.33
CA SER A 402 -2.49 3.66 8.16
C SER A 402 -3.97 3.43 8.49
N ILE A 403 -4.30 2.87 9.66
CA ILE A 403 -5.70 2.67 10.07
C ILE A 403 -6.44 3.99 10.36
N LEU A 404 -5.70 5.09 10.52
CA LEU A 404 -6.28 6.43 10.68
C LEU A 404 -7.14 6.89 9.49
N VAL A 405 -7.08 6.23 8.34
CA VAL A 405 -8.03 6.42 7.23
C VAL A 405 -9.49 6.23 7.66
N ILE A 406 -9.73 5.45 8.72
CA ILE A 406 -11.05 5.33 9.35
C ILE A 406 -11.46 6.67 10.00
N ALA A 407 -10.57 7.29 10.79
CA ALA A 407 -10.81 8.59 11.40
C ALA A 407 -11.01 9.68 10.33
N GLU A 408 -10.21 9.65 9.26
CA GLU A 408 -10.36 10.57 8.13
C GLU A 408 -11.70 10.44 7.38
N PHE A 409 -12.35 9.29 7.44
CA PHE A 409 -13.69 9.10 6.90
C PHE A 409 -14.79 9.49 7.91
N THR A 410 -14.67 9.02 9.15
CA THR A 410 -15.73 9.15 10.16
C THR A 410 -15.86 10.56 10.72
N ILE A 411 -14.72 11.26 10.89
CA ILE A 411 -14.72 12.65 11.40
C ILE A 411 -15.42 13.59 10.44
N PRO A 412 -15.09 13.69 9.14
CA PRO A 412 -15.83 14.53 8.20
C PRO A 412 -17.28 14.12 8.05
N LEU A 413 -17.61 12.83 8.05
CA LEU A 413 -19.00 12.39 7.92
C LEU A 413 -19.87 12.87 9.09
N LEU A 414 -19.40 12.72 10.33
CA LEU A 414 -20.14 13.21 11.50
C LEU A 414 -20.17 14.74 11.57
N ALA A 415 -19.09 15.42 11.20
CA ALA A 415 -19.03 16.87 11.07
C ALA A 415 -20.08 17.39 10.09
N MET A 416 -20.25 16.72 8.93
CA MET A 416 -21.27 17.08 7.97
C MET A 416 -22.69 16.79 8.48
N MET A 417 -22.89 15.71 9.24
CA MET A 417 -24.17 15.44 9.90
C MET A 417 -24.51 16.56 10.93
N ALA A 418 -23.51 17.07 11.64
CA ALA A 418 -23.68 18.20 12.55
C ALA A 418 -24.07 19.47 11.79
N LEU A 419 -23.32 19.80 10.72
CA LEU A 419 -23.60 20.99 9.90
C LEU A 419 -24.97 20.93 9.25
N ARG A 420 -25.36 19.75 8.72
CA ARG A 420 -26.70 19.51 8.21
C ARG A 420 -27.76 19.83 9.27
N ARG A 421 -27.57 19.34 10.50
CA ARG A 421 -28.49 19.56 11.62
C ARG A 421 -28.61 21.03 11.97
N ILE A 422 -27.52 21.79 11.89
CA ILE A 422 -27.48 23.22 12.12
C ILE A 422 -28.25 23.97 11.01
N VAL A 423 -28.04 23.61 9.75
CA VAL A 423 -28.70 24.26 8.60
C VAL A 423 -30.18 23.97 8.57
N GLU A 424 -30.59 22.71 8.83
CA GLU A 424 -32.01 22.32 8.84
C GLU A 424 -32.79 22.89 10.05
N ALA A 425 -32.14 23.11 11.18
CA ALA A 425 -32.76 23.58 12.42
C ALA A 425 -31.82 24.52 13.19
N PRO A 426 -31.71 25.82 12.81
CA PRO A 426 -30.80 26.77 13.46
C PRO A 426 -30.96 26.89 14.98
N GLN A 427 -32.19 26.65 15.50
CA GLN A 427 -32.50 26.67 16.93
C GLN A 427 -31.66 25.63 17.72
N VAL A 428 -31.09 24.62 17.06
CA VAL A 428 -30.20 23.65 17.67
C VAL A 428 -28.97 24.34 18.30
N LEU A 429 -28.42 25.36 17.64
CA LEU A 429 -27.31 26.15 18.19
C LEU A 429 -27.72 26.88 19.46
N THR A 430 -28.90 27.53 19.45
CA THR A 430 -29.38 28.24 20.62
C THR A 430 -29.63 27.34 21.83
N ARG A 431 -30.24 26.17 21.58
CA ARG A 431 -30.53 25.19 22.66
C ARG A 431 -29.32 24.47 23.16
N ASN A 432 -28.26 24.42 22.37
CA ASN A 432 -27.03 23.63 22.70
C ASN A 432 -25.78 24.52 22.79
N MET A 433 -25.92 25.79 23.11
CA MET A 433 -24.80 26.74 23.10
C MET A 433 -23.65 26.31 24.00
N ARG A 434 -23.92 25.69 25.16
CA ARG A 434 -22.89 25.09 26.00
C ARG A 434 -21.97 24.12 25.28
N TRP A 435 -22.54 23.33 24.35
CA TRP A 435 -21.75 22.34 23.61
C TRP A 435 -20.92 22.98 22.50
N VAL A 436 -21.35 24.14 21.99
CA VAL A 436 -20.50 24.95 21.09
C VAL A 436 -19.27 25.44 21.84
N TYR A 437 -19.44 25.95 23.07
CA TYR A 437 -18.31 26.38 23.92
C TYR A 437 -17.40 25.20 24.30
N VAL A 438 -17.97 24.05 24.66
CA VAL A 438 -17.19 22.85 24.98
C VAL A 438 -16.38 22.40 23.76
N SER A 439 -17.01 22.33 22.57
CA SER A 439 -16.31 21.93 21.34
C SER A 439 -15.24 22.92 20.93
N PHE A 440 -15.50 24.22 21.10
CA PHE A 440 -14.49 25.28 20.91
C PHE A 440 -13.32 25.14 21.88
N GLY A 441 -13.59 24.92 23.16
CA GLY A 441 -12.57 24.72 24.19
C GLY A 441 -11.70 23.48 23.95
N LEU A 442 -12.32 22.36 23.50
CA LEU A 442 -11.61 21.11 23.20
C LEU A 442 -10.81 21.15 21.88
N THR A 443 -10.98 22.17 21.06
CA THR A 443 -10.26 22.34 19.80
C THR A 443 -9.45 23.63 19.77
N ALA A 444 -10.06 24.79 19.57
CA ALA A 444 -9.36 26.07 19.60
C ALA A 444 -8.67 26.34 20.95
N GLY A 445 -9.35 26.04 22.05
CA GLY A 445 -8.78 26.20 23.39
C GLY A 445 -7.53 25.36 23.60
N VAL A 446 -7.54 24.10 23.15
CA VAL A 446 -6.36 23.22 23.20
C VAL A 446 -5.25 23.76 22.29
N ALA A 447 -5.57 24.16 21.06
CA ALA A 447 -4.58 24.75 20.16
C ALA A 447 -3.94 26.02 20.75
N LEU A 448 -4.72 26.86 21.41
CA LEU A 448 -4.24 28.05 22.10
C LEU A 448 -3.32 27.71 23.28
N LEU A 449 -3.69 26.73 24.11
CA LEU A 449 -2.84 26.27 25.22
C LEU A 449 -1.49 25.74 24.71
N PHE A 450 -1.50 24.95 23.62
CA PHE A 450 -0.27 24.46 23.03
C PHE A 450 0.58 25.57 22.39
N ALA A 451 -0.05 26.63 21.84
CA ALA A 451 0.65 27.78 21.32
C ALA A 451 1.34 28.62 22.42
N LEU A 452 0.67 28.79 23.57
CA LEU A 452 1.15 29.62 24.64
C LEU A 452 2.16 28.92 25.57
N MET A 453 2.04 27.60 25.72
CA MET A 453 2.81 26.79 26.66
C MET A 453 3.33 25.49 26.01
N PRO A 454 4.08 25.56 24.87
CA PRO A 454 4.47 24.35 24.12
C PRO A 454 5.31 23.39 24.97
N GLY A 455 6.29 23.87 25.71
CA GLY A 455 7.16 23.06 26.57
C GLY A 455 6.50 22.47 27.82
N PHE A 456 5.27 22.89 28.15
CA PHE A 456 4.52 22.30 29.27
C PHE A 456 3.80 21.02 28.82
N PHE A 457 3.27 21.00 27.59
CA PHE A 457 2.50 19.88 27.07
C PHE A 457 3.36 18.88 26.29
N PHE A 458 4.46 19.34 25.70
CA PHE A 458 5.38 18.52 24.92
C PHE A 458 6.78 18.66 25.50
N ASN A 459 7.19 17.65 26.25
CA ASN A 459 8.48 17.64 26.93
C ASN A 459 9.66 17.29 26.02
N ASP A 460 9.37 16.73 24.85
CA ASP A 460 10.38 16.22 23.92
C ASP A 460 10.15 16.70 22.49
N PHE A 461 11.15 17.43 21.96
CA PHE A 461 11.24 17.91 20.59
C PHE A 461 12.38 17.23 19.83
N ILE A 462 12.98 16.17 20.38
CA ILE A 462 14.07 15.41 19.79
C ILE A 462 13.69 13.93 19.91
N SER A 463 13.62 13.23 18.77
CA SER A 463 13.24 11.82 18.75
C SER A 463 14.29 10.93 19.44
N SER A 464 13.89 9.74 19.88
CA SER A 464 14.78 8.78 20.54
C SER A 464 15.97 8.37 19.63
N SER A 465 15.72 8.21 18.33
CA SER A 465 16.76 7.90 17.35
C SER A 465 17.75 9.05 17.15
N GLU A 466 17.26 10.29 17.14
CA GLU A 466 18.12 11.48 17.05
C GLU A 466 18.99 11.66 18.28
N ARG A 467 18.47 11.35 19.49
CA ARG A 467 19.28 11.40 20.72
C ARG A 467 20.49 10.47 20.64
N VAL A 468 20.30 9.28 20.08
CA VAL A 468 21.40 8.32 19.90
C VAL A 468 22.42 8.87 18.89
N ALA A 469 21.96 9.43 17.77
CA ALA A 469 22.85 10.02 16.76
C ALA A 469 23.59 11.26 17.31
N LEU A 470 22.90 12.15 18.01
CA LEU A 470 23.46 13.34 18.65
C LEU A 470 24.42 12.99 19.79
N GLY A 471 24.33 11.78 20.37
CA GLY A 471 25.28 11.27 21.35
C GLY A 471 26.72 11.14 20.83
N GLN A 472 26.92 11.13 19.51
CA GLN A 472 28.25 11.13 18.86
C GLN A 472 28.83 12.54 18.69
N VAL A 473 28.01 13.59 18.90
CA VAL A 473 28.47 14.99 18.83
C VAL A 473 29.20 15.32 20.14
N PRO A 474 30.37 16.03 20.10
CA PRO A 474 31.06 16.48 21.28
C PRO A 474 30.15 17.23 22.27
N ASP A 475 30.30 17.00 23.57
CA ASP A 475 29.42 17.55 24.61
C ASP A 475 29.32 19.08 24.58
N GLU A 476 30.38 19.74 24.19
CA GLU A 476 30.48 21.20 24.07
C GLU A 476 29.43 21.76 23.11
N TYR A 477 29.20 21.09 21.98
CA TYR A 477 28.25 21.54 20.94
C TYR A 477 26.87 20.88 21.11
N ARG A 478 26.81 19.67 21.69
CA ARG A 478 25.59 18.88 21.77
C ARG A 478 24.47 19.59 22.50
N HIS A 479 24.75 20.19 23.68
CA HIS A 479 23.72 20.86 24.46
C HIS A 479 23.19 22.10 23.76
N ALA A 480 24.06 22.90 23.15
CA ALA A 480 23.66 24.07 22.38
C ALA A 480 22.84 23.71 21.15
N LEU A 481 23.26 22.67 20.41
CA LEU A 481 22.54 22.16 19.26
C LEU A 481 21.14 21.62 19.65
N MET A 482 21.05 20.79 20.69
CA MET A 482 19.77 20.25 21.16
C MET A 482 18.81 21.34 21.64
N ALA A 483 19.32 22.37 22.32
CA ALA A 483 18.51 23.51 22.76
C ALA A 483 17.97 24.28 21.55
N ASN A 484 18.81 24.55 20.56
CA ASN A 484 18.38 25.26 19.35
C ASN A 484 17.41 24.43 18.50
N LEU A 485 17.64 23.14 18.32
CA LEU A 485 16.68 22.25 17.65
C LEU A 485 15.31 22.27 18.34
N THR A 486 15.30 22.29 19.67
CA THR A 486 14.06 22.40 20.46
C THR A 486 13.35 23.72 20.15
N GLU A 487 14.06 24.85 20.16
CA GLU A 487 13.51 26.16 19.84
C GLU A 487 12.93 26.23 18.41
N MET A 488 13.68 25.74 17.42
CA MET A 488 13.26 25.67 16.03
C MET A 488 11.96 24.88 15.86
N ARG A 489 11.88 23.68 16.43
CA ARG A 489 10.73 22.80 16.35
C ARG A 489 9.52 23.32 17.14
N GLN A 490 9.74 23.96 18.29
CA GLN A 490 8.68 24.67 19.00
C GLN A 490 8.09 25.80 18.16
N ALA A 491 8.90 26.56 17.43
CA ALA A 491 8.41 27.60 16.54
C ALA A 491 7.51 27.02 15.42
N VAL A 492 7.93 25.93 14.79
CA VAL A 492 7.13 25.22 13.76
C VAL A 492 5.78 24.75 14.31
N MET A 493 5.77 24.13 15.49
CA MET A 493 4.55 23.66 16.13
C MET A 493 3.64 24.83 16.52
N THR A 494 4.18 25.86 17.13
CA THR A 494 3.44 27.03 17.65
C THR A 494 2.77 27.80 16.51
N ALA A 495 3.44 27.94 15.37
CA ALA A 495 2.84 28.56 14.19
C ALA A 495 1.56 27.85 13.72
N ASP A 496 1.57 26.52 13.67
CA ASP A 496 0.39 25.73 13.29
C ASP A 496 -0.67 25.67 14.41
N CYS A 497 -0.29 25.79 15.69
CA CYS A 497 -1.23 25.94 16.79
C CYS A 497 -2.06 27.23 16.65
N TRP A 498 -1.40 28.37 16.38
CA TRP A 498 -2.09 29.65 16.11
C TRP A 498 -2.98 29.56 14.86
N ARG A 499 -2.49 28.93 13.80
CA ARG A 499 -3.26 28.71 12.57
C ARG A 499 -4.55 27.94 12.90
N SER A 500 -4.49 26.82 13.59
CA SER A 500 -5.63 25.98 13.94
C SER A 500 -6.59 26.72 14.86
N PHE A 501 -6.10 27.49 15.83
CA PHE A 501 -6.90 28.35 16.69
C PHE A 501 -7.74 29.34 15.88
N TRP A 502 -7.13 30.05 14.93
CA TRP A 502 -7.85 31.06 14.15
C TRP A 502 -8.85 30.42 13.18
N ILE A 503 -8.50 29.30 12.55
CA ILE A 503 -9.42 28.55 11.65
C ILE A 503 -10.68 28.13 12.40
N VAL A 504 -10.54 27.55 13.59
CA VAL A 504 -11.71 27.16 14.41
C VAL A 504 -12.49 28.39 14.87
N THR A 505 -11.80 29.45 15.28
CA THR A 505 -12.43 30.69 15.75
C THR A 505 -13.28 31.34 14.65
N VAL A 506 -12.73 31.49 13.45
CA VAL A 506 -13.47 32.04 12.29
C VAL A 506 -14.70 31.18 11.95
N GLY A 507 -14.53 29.84 11.94
CA GLY A 507 -15.64 28.91 11.71
C GLY A 507 -16.76 29.05 12.75
N VAL A 508 -16.41 29.15 14.03
CA VAL A 508 -17.39 29.36 15.12
C VAL A 508 -18.06 30.71 15.00
N VAL A 509 -17.33 31.78 14.66
CA VAL A 509 -17.93 33.11 14.41
C VAL A 509 -18.96 33.03 13.28
N MET A 510 -18.68 32.31 12.18
CA MET A 510 -19.67 32.11 11.10
C MET A 510 -20.93 31.40 11.62
N LEU A 511 -20.81 30.37 12.47
CA LEU A 511 -21.95 29.68 13.07
C LEU A 511 -22.76 30.62 13.99
N LEU A 512 -22.08 31.49 14.76
CA LEU A 512 -22.72 32.46 15.63
C LEU A 512 -23.46 33.55 14.85
N LEU A 513 -22.87 34.06 13.75
CA LEU A 513 -23.51 35.01 12.86
C LEU A 513 -24.73 34.39 12.17
N TYR A 514 -24.64 33.11 11.80
CA TYR A 514 -25.80 32.37 11.27
C TYR A 514 -26.90 32.22 12.32
N ARG A 515 -26.55 31.88 13.55
CA ARG A 515 -27.50 31.77 14.68
C ARG A 515 -28.29 33.04 14.91
N ILE A 516 -27.67 34.21 14.87
CA ILE A 516 -28.33 35.53 15.11
C ILE A 516 -28.93 36.13 13.84
N ASN A 517 -29.11 35.35 12.79
CA ASN A 517 -29.66 35.72 11.49
C ASN A 517 -28.93 36.87 10.74
N LYS A 518 -27.65 37.13 11.08
CA LYS A 518 -26.80 38.10 10.37
C LYS A 518 -26.16 37.49 9.13
N LEU A 519 -26.12 36.17 9.03
CA LEU A 519 -25.59 35.41 7.88
C LEU A 519 -26.64 34.42 7.38
N LYS A 520 -26.96 34.44 6.09
CA LYS A 520 -27.88 33.48 5.46
C LYS A 520 -27.21 32.10 5.31
N ALA A 521 -27.99 31.00 5.32
CA ALA A 521 -27.50 29.64 5.21
C ALA A 521 -26.56 29.43 4.00
N ALA A 522 -26.90 29.94 2.82
CA ALA A 522 -26.08 29.82 1.62
C ALA A 522 -24.68 30.44 1.78
N TYR A 523 -24.61 31.63 2.37
CA TYR A 523 -23.33 32.31 2.62
C TYR A 523 -22.54 31.65 3.74
N MET A 524 -23.22 31.12 4.76
CA MET A 524 -22.53 30.32 5.81
C MET A 524 -21.90 29.04 5.24
N ILE A 525 -22.65 28.28 4.41
CA ILE A 525 -22.16 27.07 3.75
C ILE A 525 -20.99 27.41 2.83
N ALA A 526 -21.11 28.46 2.01
CA ALA A 526 -20.01 28.91 1.14
C ALA A 526 -18.80 29.38 1.92
N GLY A 527 -19.02 30.17 2.98
CA GLY A 527 -17.93 30.65 3.84
C GLY A 527 -17.17 29.51 4.55
N VAL A 528 -17.90 28.53 5.11
CA VAL A 528 -17.30 27.32 5.69
C VAL A 528 -16.55 26.53 4.62
N GLY A 529 -17.09 26.45 3.39
CA GLY A 529 -16.42 25.81 2.26
C GLY A 529 -15.09 26.45 1.91
N VAL A 530 -15.07 27.78 1.80
CA VAL A 530 -13.84 28.53 1.54
C VAL A 530 -12.86 28.38 2.69
N LEU A 531 -13.32 28.49 3.94
CA LEU A 531 -12.47 28.33 5.13
C LEU A 531 -11.77 26.97 5.17
N CYS A 532 -12.54 25.89 4.99
CA CYS A 532 -11.99 24.53 5.01
C CYS A 532 -11.10 24.28 3.79
N LEU A 533 -11.47 24.76 2.60
CA LEU A 533 -10.66 24.59 1.40
C LEU A 533 -9.32 25.34 1.53
N VAL A 534 -9.30 26.57 1.99
CA VAL A 534 -8.08 27.36 2.20
C VAL A 534 -7.19 26.69 3.26
N ASP A 535 -7.79 26.30 4.37
CA ASP A 535 -7.12 25.58 5.46
C ASP A 535 -6.38 24.34 4.94
N MET A 536 -7.12 23.45 4.31
CA MET A 536 -6.58 22.12 3.91
C MET A 536 -5.71 22.23 2.66
N TRP A 537 -6.01 23.15 1.73
CA TRP A 537 -5.19 23.41 0.56
C TRP A 537 -3.78 23.85 0.92
N GLN A 538 -3.66 24.80 1.85
CA GLN A 538 -2.35 25.28 2.32
C GLN A 538 -1.54 24.16 2.97
N VAL A 539 -2.19 23.30 3.76
CA VAL A 539 -1.51 22.14 4.36
C VAL A 539 -1.07 21.15 3.30
N ASN A 540 -1.94 20.84 2.33
CA ASN A 540 -1.64 19.88 1.27
C ASN A 540 -0.50 20.34 0.35
N LYS A 541 -0.42 21.62 0.03
CA LYS A 541 0.68 22.19 -0.78
C LYS A 541 2.04 22.11 -0.10
N ARG A 542 2.12 21.84 1.21
CA ARG A 542 3.39 21.52 1.87
C ARG A 542 3.94 20.15 1.43
N TYR A 543 3.05 19.20 1.10
CA TYR A 543 3.38 17.79 0.86
C TYR A 543 3.22 17.35 -0.60
N LEU A 544 2.38 18.05 -1.36
CA LEU A 544 2.21 17.81 -2.79
C LEU A 544 2.13 19.17 -3.50
N ASN A 545 3.24 19.61 -4.04
CA ASN A 545 3.41 20.91 -4.68
C ASN A 545 4.02 20.79 -6.09
N ASP A 546 4.09 21.92 -6.78
CA ASP A 546 4.49 21.98 -8.18
C ASP A 546 5.99 21.63 -8.42
N GLY A 547 6.83 21.78 -7.39
CA GLY A 547 8.26 21.41 -7.43
C GLY A 547 8.50 19.89 -7.52
N MET A 548 7.48 19.06 -7.23
CA MET A 548 7.56 17.60 -7.34
C MET A 548 7.27 17.10 -8.77
N PHE A 549 6.93 17.99 -9.69
CA PHE A 549 6.61 17.64 -11.07
C PHE A 549 7.82 17.82 -11.97
N VAL A 550 8.07 16.81 -12.79
CA VAL A 550 9.17 16.77 -13.76
C VAL A 550 8.62 16.69 -15.18
N GLU A 551 9.44 16.99 -16.16
CA GLU A 551 9.06 16.78 -17.55
C GLU A 551 8.80 15.29 -17.82
N LYS A 552 7.84 15.01 -18.69
CA LYS A 552 7.47 13.65 -19.08
C LYS A 552 8.66 12.86 -19.61
N SER A 553 9.54 13.50 -20.38
CA SER A 553 10.79 12.96 -20.90
C SER A 553 11.69 12.38 -19.80
N VAL A 554 11.78 13.03 -18.64
CA VAL A 554 12.59 12.58 -17.50
C VAL A 554 12.04 11.28 -16.91
N ARG A 555 10.71 11.15 -16.80
CA ARG A 555 10.07 9.93 -16.28
C ARG A 555 10.09 8.78 -17.29
N GLU A 556 9.89 9.08 -18.58
CA GLU A 556 9.82 8.08 -19.64
C GLU A 556 11.20 7.65 -20.12
N ALA A 557 12.24 8.42 -19.83
CA ALA A 557 13.61 8.02 -20.13
C ALA A 557 13.92 6.64 -19.51
N PRO A 558 14.57 5.74 -20.26
CA PRO A 558 15.14 4.54 -19.67
C PRO A 558 16.02 4.90 -18.48
N GLN A 559 16.13 4.00 -17.50
CA GLN A 559 17.10 4.22 -16.45
C GLN A 559 18.50 4.40 -17.06
N PRO A 560 19.33 5.34 -16.56
CA PRO A 560 20.67 5.51 -17.10
C PRO A 560 21.46 4.21 -16.96
N MET A 561 21.94 3.68 -18.09
CA MET A 561 22.74 2.47 -18.09
C MET A 561 24.16 2.81 -17.65
N SER A 562 24.61 2.24 -16.55
CA SER A 562 25.98 2.42 -16.07
C SER A 562 26.99 1.70 -16.98
N HIS A 563 28.27 2.06 -16.86
CA HIS A 563 29.33 1.33 -17.56
C HIS A 563 29.39 -0.15 -17.12
N THR A 564 29.12 -0.40 -15.87
CA THR A 564 29.02 -1.75 -15.28
C THR A 564 27.92 -2.58 -15.94
N ASP A 565 26.72 -2.00 -16.13
CA ASP A 565 25.62 -2.67 -16.81
C ASP A 565 25.98 -3.01 -18.25
N GLN A 566 26.64 -2.08 -18.96
CA GLN A 566 27.11 -2.28 -20.35
C GLN A 566 28.10 -3.45 -20.44
N LEU A 567 28.97 -3.61 -19.45
CA LEU A 567 29.92 -4.72 -19.39
C LEU A 567 29.22 -6.06 -19.19
N ILE A 568 28.28 -6.13 -18.24
CA ILE A 568 27.52 -7.36 -17.95
C ILE A 568 26.65 -7.76 -19.13
N LEU A 569 25.99 -6.81 -19.79
CA LEU A 569 25.10 -7.08 -20.94
C LEU A 569 25.83 -7.52 -22.22
N LYS A 570 27.16 -7.50 -22.26
CA LYS A 570 27.95 -8.15 -23.30
C LYS A 570 27.83 -9.67 -23.23
N ASP A 571 27.57 -10.21 -22.05
CA ASP A 571 27.28 -11.64 -21.87
C ASP A 571 25.90 -11.97 -22.45
N LYS A 572 25.88 -12.88 -23.44
CA LYS A 572 24.68 -13.34 -24.13
C LYS A 572 24.09 -14.63 -23.55
N GLY A 573 24.52 -15.00 -22.34
CA GLY A 573 23.91 -16.11 -21.61
C GLY A 573 22.40 -15.88 -21.45
N LEU A 574 21.61 -16.93 -21.61
CA LEU A 574 20.14 -16.84 -21.59
C LEU A 574 19.59 -16.44 -20.20
N ASP A 575 20.25 -16.95 -19.16
CA ASP A 575 19.81 -16.73 -17.80
C ASP A 575 20.98 -16.80 -16.81
N TYR A 576 21.17 -15.74 -16.06
CA TYR A 576 22.08 -15.63 -14.94
C TYR A 576 21.62 -14.50 -14.03
N ARG A 577 22.11 -14.47 -12.79
CA ARG A 577 21.75 -13.45 -11.80
C ARG A 577 22.91 -12.56 -11.44
N VAL A 578 22.56 -11.35 -11.04
CA VAL A 578 23.48 -10.29 -10.63
C VAL A 578 23.23 -9.95 -9.16
N LEU A 579 24.29 -9.91 -8.38
CA LEU A 579 24.29 -9.39 -7.00
C LEU A 579 24.90 -8.00 -7.00
N ASN A 580 24.16 -7.00 -6.58
CA ASN A 580 24.66 -5.63 -6.48
C ASN A 580 24.97 -5.28 -5.02
N LEU A 581 26.26 -5.15 -4.70
CA LEU A 581 26.77 -4.77 -3.37
C LEU A 581 27.09 -3.28 -3.26
N ALA A 582 26.94 -2.52 -4.36
CA ALA A 582 27.13 -1.07 -4.37
C ALA A 582 25.89 -0.29 -3.90
N THR A 583 24.77 -0.99 -3.72
CA THR A 583 23.48 -0.43 -3.27
C THR A 583 22.99 -1.17 -2.03
N ASN A 584 21.87 -0.72 -1.49
CA ASN A 584 21.14 -1.54 -0.51
C ASN A 584 20.38 -2.65 -1.24
N THR A 585 21.05 -3.78 -1.47
CA THR A 585 20.64 -4.92 -2.31
C THR A 585 19.16 -5.31 -2.13
N PHE A 586 18.61 -5.25 -0.90
CA PHE A 586 17.25 -5.69 -0.61
C PHE A 586 16.25 -4.53 -0.42
N ASN A 587 16.65 -3.31 -0.81
CA ASN A 587 15.81 -2.11 -0.72
C ASN A 587 15.89 -1.23 -1.98
N GLU A 588 16.19 -1.83 -3.15
CA GLU A 588 16.27 -1.16 -4.44
C GLU A 588 15.72 -2.05 -5.56
N ASN A 589 15.36 -1.48 -6.70
CA ASN A 589 14.96 -2.20 -7.91
C ASN A 589 15.66 -1.64 -9.17
N GLU A 590 16.69 -0.85 -9.01
CA GLU A 590 17.46 -0.29 -10.15
C GLU A 590 18.21 -1.39 -10.88
N THR A 591 18.84 -2.30 -10.13
CA THR A 591 19.52 -3.49 -10.68
C THR A 591 18.56 -4.35 -11.51
N SER A 592 17.32 -4.49 -11.06
CA SER A 592 16.29 -5.30 -11.75
C SER A 592 15.86 -4.73 -13.09
N TYR A 593 16.18 -3.47 -13.40
CA TYR A 593 15.82 -2.86 -14.68
C TYR A 593 16.59 -3.49 -15.85
N TYR A 594 17.86 -3.83 -15.65
CA TYR A 594 18.72 -4.41 -16.67
C TYR A 594 19.08 -5.87 -16.44
N HIS A 595 18.98 -6.36 -15.19
CA HIS A 595 19.50 -7.66 -14.79
C HIS A 595 18.49 -8.42 -13.94
N LYS A 596 18.59 -9.74 -13.95
CA LYS A 596 17.91 -10.60 -12.99
C LYS A 596 18.65 -10.51 -11.67
N SER A 597 18.02 -9.90 -10.66
CA SER A 597 18.65 -9.55 -9.39
C SER A 597 18.44 -10.61 -8.32
N ILE A 598 19.50 -10.88 -7.55
CA ILE A 598 19.40 -11.57 -6.25
C ILE A 598 18.61 -10.73 -5.25
N GLY A 599 18.71 -9.39 -5.36
CA GLY A 599 18.07 -8.41 -4.52
C GLY A 599 16.72 -7.95 -5.04
N GLY A 600 16.28 -6.80 -4.51
CA GLY A 600 15.04 -6.15 -4.88
C GLY A 600 14.36 -5.46 -3.71
N TYR A 601 13.32 -4.67 -4.02
CA TYR A 601 12.45 -4.03 -3.03
C TYR A 601 11.01 -4.46 -3.24
N HIS A 602 10.47 -5.26 -2.32
CA HIS A 602 9.06 -5.66 -2.34
C HIS A 602 8.55 -6.04 -0.94
N ALA A 603 7.40 -5.47 -0.55
CA ALA A 603 6.82 -5.69 0.79
C ALA A 603 6.23 -7.09 1.02
N ALA A 604 6.01 -7.85 -0.05
CA ALA A 604 5.45 -9.19 -0.01
C ALA A 604 6.32 -10.22 -0.74
N LYS A 605 7.66 -10.09 -0.67
CA LYS A 605 8.58 -11.10 -1.20
C LYS A 605 8.31 -12.47 -0.58
N LEU A 606 8.77 -13.55 -1.23
CA LEU A 606 8.57 -14.91 -0.74
C LEU A 606 9.23 -15.08 0.64
N ARG A 607 8.50 -15.67 1.60
CA ARG A 607 8.98 -15.83 2.97
C ARG A 607 10.24 -16.68 3.06
N ARG A 608 10.27 -17.81 2.37
CA ARG A 608 11.44 -18.70 2.36
C ARG A 608 12.67 -18.00 1.79
N TYR A 609 12.49 -17.11 0.80
CA TYR A 609 13.60 -16.32 0.28
C TYR A 609 14.11 -15.30 1.30
N GLN A 610 13.23 -14.65 2.06
CA GLN A 610 13.64 -13.78 3.17
C GLN A 610 14.39 -14.54 4.26
N GLU A 611 13.94 -15.75 4.59
CA GLU A 611 14.61 -16.60 5.56
C GLU A 611 16.01 -17.03 5.08
N MET A 612 16.17 -17.26 3.77
CA MET A 612 17.50 -17.48 3.17
C MET A 612 18.36 -16.20 3.16
N ILE A 613 17.77 -15.03 2.96
CA ILE A 613 18.49 -13.76 3.09
C ILE A 613 19.07 -13.63 4.50
N GLU A 614 18.26 -13.89 5.52
CA GLU A 614 18.65 -13.78 6.93
C GLU A 614 19.71 -14.84 7.33
N ALA A 615 19.49 -16.10 6.93
CA ALA A 615 20.34 -17.20 7.34
C ALA A 615 21.69 -17.26 6.60
N TYR A 616 21.69 -16.94 5.30
CA TYR A 616 22.85 -17.23 4.44
C TYR A 616 23.27 -16.06 3.55
N ILE A 617 22.34 -15.40 2.83
CA ILE A 617 22.73 -14.46 1.78
C ILE A 617 23.44 -13.24 2.39
N ASN A 618 22.87 -12.61 3.44
CA ASN A 618 23.50 -11.47 4.13
C ASN A 618 24.89 -11.83 4.71
N PRO A 619 25.05 -12.93 5.46
CA PRO A 619 26.38 -13.37 5.90
C PRO A 619 27.36 -13.61 4.76
N GLN A 620 26.90 -14.19 3.63
CA GLN A 620 27.76 -14.44 2.48
C GLN A 620 28.13 -13.14 1.76
N MET A 621 27.24 -12.17 1.63
CA MET A 621 27.55 -10.84 1.08
C MET A 621 28.65 -10.14 1.88
N SER A 622 28.61 -10.21 3.20
CA SER A 622 29.64 -9.64 4.08
C SER A 622 31.00 -10.34 3.88
N ARG A 623 31.01 -11.67 3.70
CA ARG A 623 32.23 -12.43 3.41
C ARG A 623 32.82 -12.08 2.04
N ILE A 624 31.95 -11.89 1.01
CA ILE A 624 32.39 -11.48 -0.32
C ILE A 624 33.08 -10.12 -0.25
N MET A 625 32.48 -9.12 0.40
CA MET A 625 33.08 -7.78 0.50
C MET A 625 34.46 -7.83 1.13
N LYS A 626 34.63 -8.64 2.18
CA LYS A 626 35.96 -8.86 2.79
C LYS A 626 36.93 -9.57 1.83
N ALA A 627 36.51 -10.67 1.21
CA ALA A 627 37.34 -11.44 0.30
C ALA A 627 37.78 -10.66 -0.95
N VAL A 628 36.88 -9.81 -1.48
CA VAL A 628 37.20 -8.91 -2.60
C VAL A 628 38.27 -7.88 -2.19
N ALA A 629 38.14 -7.31 -0.98
CA ALA A 629 39.15 -6.38 -0.46
C ALA A 629 40.52 -7.06 -0.25
N ASP A 630 40.52 -8.28 0.30
CA ASP A 630 41.76 -9.05 0.59
C ASP A 630 42.45 -9.58 -0.69
N SER A 631 41.71 -9.71 -1.80
CA SER A 631 42.21 -10.26 -3.09
C SER A 631 42.44 -9.21 -4.18
N ASP A 632 42.29 -7.91 -3.86
CA ASP A 632 42.35 -6.81 -4.84
C ASP A 632 41.34 -6.99 -5.99
N GLY A 633 40.18 -7.61 -5.73
CA GLY A 633 39.15 -7.86 -6.71
C GLY A 633 39.35 -9.10 -7.59
N ASP A 634 40.40 -9.88 -7.39
CA ASP A 634 40.63 -11.11 -8.15
C ASP A 634 39.86 -12.30 -7.56
N MET A 635 38.67 -12.54 -8.13
CA MET A 635 37.78 -13.62 -7.71
C MET A 635 38.36 -15.01 -7.90
N THR A 636 39.40 -15.21 -8.72
CA THR A 636 40.04 -16.51 -8.90
C THR A 636 40.90 -16.92 -7.70
N ARG A 637 41.28 -15.93 -6.87
CA ARG A 637 42.03 -16.16 -5.61
C ARG A 637 41.10 -16.42 -4.41
N VAL A 638 39.79 -16.27 -4.60
CA VAL A 638 38.77 -16.45 -3.58
C VAL A 638 38.25 -17.87 -3.64
N ASN A 639 38.15 -18.58 -2.53
CA ASN A 639 37.50 -19.90 -2.48
C ASN A 639 35.98 -19.72 -2.42
N GLY A 640 35.34 -19.42 -3.57
CA GLY A 640 33.91 -19.10 -3.66
C GLY A 640 33.02 -20.30 -3.32
N ASP A 641 33.45 -21.53 -3.54
CA ASP A 641 32.64 -22.71 -3.21
C ASP A 641 32.39 -22.84 -1.70
N SER A 642 33.34 -22.44 -0.86
CA SER A 642 33.17 -22.48 0.60
C SER A 642 32.62 -21.18 1.19
N LEU A 643 32.91 -20.04 0.58
CA LEU A 643 32.55 -18.73 1.15
C LEU A 643 31.11 -18.32 0.88
N PHE A 644 30.58 -18.65 -0.31
CA PHE A 644 29.23 -18.21 -0.72
C PHE A 644 28.43 -19.23 -1.56
N PRO A 645 28.34 -20.50 -1.09
CA PRO A 645 27.71 -21.58 -1.85
C PRO A 645 26.23 -21.34 -2.14
N VAL A 646 25.51 -20.61 -1.28
CA VAL A 646 24.08 -20.28 -1.52
C VAL A 646 23.93 -19.29 -2.68
N LEU A 647 24.83 -18.33 -2.82
CA LEU A 647 24.84 -17.44 -3.99
C LEU A 647 25.22 -18.20 -5.26
N ASN A 648 26.13 -19.19 -5.17
CA ASN A 648 26.49 -20.04 -6.30
C ASN A 648 25.32 -20.90 -6.79
N MET A 649 24.52 -21.50 -5.88
CA MET A 649 23.33 -22.27 -6.24
C MET A 649 22.21 -21.42 -6.84
N LEU A 650 22.21 -20.11 -6.55
CA LEU A 650 21.30 -19.13 -7.16
C LEU A 650 21.80 -18.64 -8.52
N ASN A 651 22.84 -19.22 -9.09
CA ASN A 651 23.45 -18.83 -10.36
C ASN A 651 23.87 -17.35 -10.41
N THR A 652 24.44 -16.85 -9.29
CA THR A 652 24.98 -15.49 -9.20
C THR A 652 26.27 -15.41 -10.02
N LYS A 653 26.16 -15.01 -11.28
CA LYS A 653 27.30 -14.98 -12.21
C LYS A 653 28.10 -13.70 -12.12
N TYR A 654 27.46 -12.57 -11.82
CA TYR A 654 28.13 -11.29 -11.67
C TYR A 654 27.85 -10.68 -10.31
N ILE A 655 28.89 -10.04 -9.73
CA ILE A 655 28.84 -9.31 -8.48
C ILE A 655 29.28 -7.89 -8.75
N ILE A 656 28.41 -6.91 -8.57
CA ILE A 656 28.72 -5.50 -8.70
C ILE A 656 29.25 -5.01 -7.36
N VAL A 657 30.47 -4.49 -7.35
CA VAL A 657 31.10 -3.92 -6.15
C VAL A 657 31.37 -2.43 -6.31
N PRO A 658 31.29 -1.65 -5.20
CA PRO A 658 31.60 -0.22 -5.24
C PRO A 658 33.13 -0.02 -5.29
N LEU A 659 33.55 1.02 -6.03
CA LEU A 659 34.89 1.56 -6.05
C LEU A 659 34.91 2.95 -5.40
N GLN A 660 36.13 3.46 -5.15
CA GLN A 660 36.29 4.84 -4.69
C GLN A 660 35.74 5.82 -5.71
N GLY A 661 35.16 6.93 -5.23
CA GLY A 661 34.54 7.95 -6.10
C GLY A 661 33.16 7.60 -6.64
N GLY A 662 32.46 6.60 -6.08
CA GLY A 662 31.09 6.25 -6.47
C GLY A 662 30.98 5.44 -7.77
N GLN A 663 32.09 4.99 -8.31
CA GLN A 663 32.09 4.09 -9.46
C GLN A 663 31.83 2.65 -9.02
N THR A 664 31.45 1.81 -9.98
CA THR A 664 31.19 0.37 -9.75
C THR A 664 31.92 -0.47 -10.79
N VAL A 665 32.21 -1.72 -10.45
CA VAL A 665 32.79 -2.70 -11.36
C VAL A 665 32.09 -4.05 -11.23
N PRO A 666 31.86 -4.78 -12.34
CA PRO A 666 31.33 -6.14 -12.27
C PRO A 666 32.46 -7.14 -12.11
N LEU A 667 32.36 -8.00 -11.11
CA LEU A 667 33.24 -9.14 -10.92
C LEU A 667 32.52 -10.39 -11.41
N LEU A 668 33.23 -11.19 -12.24
CA LEU A 668 32.72 -12.49 -12.68
C LEU A 668 32.92 -13.50 -11.55
N ASN A 669 31.85 -14.21 -11.18
CA ASN A 669 31.91 -15.33 -10.26
C ASN A 669 32.06 -16.64 -11.02
N PRO A 670 33.25 -17.27 -11.00
CA PRO A 670 33.51 -18.53 -11.69
C PRO A 670 32.88 -19.75 -10.99
N TYR A 671 32.37 -19.59 -9.79
CA TYR A 671 31.83 -20.67 -8.94
C TYR A 671 30.32 -20.86 -9.08
N ALA A 672 29.62 -20.01 -9.84
CA ALA A 672 28.17 -20.16 -10.08
C ALA A 672 27.84 -21.53 -10.67
N TYR A 673 26.81 -22.22 -10.13
CA TYR A 673 26.51 -23.61 -10.54
C TYR A 673 25.80 -23.70 -11.90
N GLY A 674 25.41 -22.58 -12.50
CA GLY A 674 24.66 -22.53 -13.75
C GLY A 674 23.14 -22.64 -13.51
N ASN A 675 22.40 -22.88 -14.61
CA ASN A 675 20.93 -22.87 -14.57
C ASN A 675 20.33 -24.13 -13.96
N ALA A 676 21.02 -25.28 -14.12
CA ALA A 676 20.60 -26.54 -13.53
C ALA A 676 21.79 -27.51 -13.44
N TRP A 677 21.78 -28.38 -12.44
CA TRP A 677 22.81 -29.41 -12.22
C TRP A 677 22.22 -30.64 -11.53
N PHE A 678 22.85 -31.81 -11.76
CA PHE A 678 22.51 -33.03 -11.06
C PHE A 678 23.28 -33.10 -9.71
N VAL A 679 22.60 -33.62 -8.69
CA VAL A 679 23.25 -33.89 -7.39
C VAL A 679 23.50 -35.39 -7.21
N ASP A 680 24.60 -35.69 -6.54
CA ASP A 680 25.05 -37.07 -6.24
C ASP A 680 24.32 -37.68 -5.04
N ARG A 681 23.88 -36.80 -4.10
CA ARG A 681 23.22 -37.23 -2.87
C ARG A 681 22.05 -36.29 -2.54
N LEU A 682 20.93 -36.88 -2.16
CA LEU A 682 19.76 -36.18 -1.63
C LEU A 682 19.47 -36.68 -0.23
N THR A 683 19.36 -35.78 0.73
CA THR A 683 18.95 -36.07 2.10
C THR A 683 17.61 -35.47 2.43
N PHE A 684 16.84 -36.11 3.30
CA PHE A 684 15.52 -35.59 3.69
C PHE A 684 15.56 -35.05 5.12
N ALA A 685 14.93 -33.91 5.32
CA ALA A 685 14.74 -33.25 6.60
C ALA A 685 13.31 -33.45 7.10
N ASP A 686 13.13 -33.62 8.41
CA ASP A 686 11.83 -33.80 9.02
C ASP A 686 11.01 -32.51 9.15
N ASN A 687 11.68 -31.38 9.12
CA ASN A 687 11.07 -30.06 9.25
C ASN A 687 11.96 -28.96 8.64
N ALA A 688 11.36 -27.78 8.49
CA ALA A 688 11.99 -26.63 7.87
C ALA A 688 13.27 -26.16 8.59
N ASN A 689 13.34 -26.26 9.94
CA ASN A 689 14.54 -25.86 10.67
C ASN A 689 15.72 -26.79 10.34
N GLN A 690 15.50 -28.12 10.28
CA GLN A 690 16.52 -29.05 9.84
C GLN A 690 16.92 -28.87 8.39
N GLU A 691 15.92 -28.58 7.50
CA GLU A 691 16.19 -28.34 6.07
C GLU A 691 17.16 -27.15 5.90
N ILE A 692 16.83 -25.99 6.52
CA ILE A 692 17.66 -24.78 6.38
C ILE A 692 19.02 -24.94 7.07
N GLU A 693 19.10 -25.60 8.21
CA GLU A 693 20.37 -25.82 8.94
C GLU A 693 21.34 -26.72 8.14
N ARG A 694 20.84 -27.76 7.51
CA ARG A 694 21.67 -28.69 6.71
C ARG A 694 22.31 -28.04 5.49
N ILE A 695 21.72 -26.99 4.93
CA ILE A 695 22.29 -26.22 3.82
C ILE A 695 23.71 -25.71 4.14
N GLY A 696 23.96 -25.33 5.39
CA GLY A 696 25.28 -24.88 5.84
C GLY A 696 26.27 -26.01 6.12
N GLN A 697 25.88 -27.28 6.00
CA GLN A 697 26.67 -28.46 6.39
C GLN A 697 27.03 -29.37 5.22
N ILE A 698 26.45 -29.17 4.03
CA ILE A 698 26.60 -30.01 2.85
C ILE A 698 27.27 -29.25 1.71
N ASP A 699 27.87 -29.97 0.78
CA ASP A 699 28.36 -29.41 -0.48
C ASP A 699 27.20 -29.27 -1.47
N LEU A 700 26.67 -28.06 -1.60
CA LEU A 700 25.47 -27.77 -2.42
C LEU A 700 25.68 -28.04 -3.94
N ARG A 701 26.92 -28.23 -4.40
CA ARG A 701 27.20 -28.62 -5.77
C ARG A 701 26.94 -30.11 -6.01
N HIS A 702 27.18 -30.93 -5.02
CA HIS A 702 27.07 -32.38 -5.09
C HIS A 702 25.91 -32.95 -4.28
N GLU A 703 25.43 -32.19 -3.32
CA GLU A 703 24.38 -32.63 -2.39
C GLU A 703 23.21 -31.66 -2.32
N ALA A 704 22.05 -32.22 -2.06
CA ALA A 704 20.85 -31.41 -1.78
C ALA A 704 20.12 -31.92 -0.53
N VAL A 705 19.37 -31.05 0.10
CA VAL A 705 18.43 -31.39 1.18
C VAL A 705 17.01 -31.05 0.77
N ALA A 706 16.06 -31.92 1.02
CA ALA A 706 14.64 -31.72 0.79
C ALA A 706 13.83 -31.96 2.06
N ASP A 707 12.71 -31.32 2.19
CA ASP A 707 11.69 -31.70 3.17
C ASP A 707 11.15 -33.09 2.79
N LYS A 708 10.93 -33.95 3.79
CA LYS A 708 10.48 -35.34 3.57
C LYS A 708 9.13 -35.42 2.85
N ARG A 709 8.32 -34.35 2.82
CA ARG A 709 7.08 -34.29 2.02
C ARG A 709 7.31 -34.47 0.52
N PHE A 710 8.55 -34.27 0.05
CA PHE A 710 8.96 -34.46 -1.35
C PHE A 710 9.69 -35.81 -1.61
N ALA A 711 9.76 -36.69 -0.62
CA ALA A 711 10.47 -37.96 -0.75
C ALA A 711 9.90 -38.84 -1.87
N ASP A 712 8.59 -38.95 -1.97
CA ASP A 712 7.93 -39.75 -3.02
C ASP A 712 8.12 -39.15 -4.42
N VAL A 713 8.23 -37.83 -4.51
CA VAL A 713 8.40 -37.09 -5.78
C VAL A 713 9.83 -37.20 -6.29
N LEU A 714 10.83 -36.99 -5.41
CA LEU A 714 12.23 -36.93 -5.80
C LEU A 714 12.94 -38.27 -5.73
N GLY A 715 12.52 -39.15 -4.82
CA GLY A 715 13.16 -40.43 -4.58
C GLY A 715 14.61 -40.25 -4.12
N GLU A 716 15.42 -41.27 -4.33
CA GLU A 716 16.86 -41.25 -4.00
C GLU A 716 17.66 -40.65 -5.15
N ALA A 717 18.69 -39.83 -4.82
CA ALA A 717 19.65 -39.36 -5.79
C ALA A 717 20.65 -40.49 -6.12
N VAL A 718 21.20 -40.44 -7.32
CA VAL A 718 22.19 -41.39 -7.84
C VAL A 718 23.45 -40.60 -8.14
N ALA A 719 24.58 -41.10 -7.63
CA ALA A 719 25.92 -40.55 -7.92
C ALA A 719 26.14 -40.42 -9.43
N GLN A 720 26.38 -39.21 -9.88
CA GLN A 720 26.47 -38.87 -11.28
C GLN A 720 27.79 -39.25 -11.89
N ASP A 721 27.79 -39.42 -13.20
CA ASP A 721 29.02 -39.56 -14.00
C ASP A 721 29.44 -38.16 -14.54
N LYS A 722 30.68 -38.13 -15.11
CA LYS A 722 31.24 -36.88 -15.64
C LYS A 722 30.51 -36.37 -16.89
N ASN A 723 29.62 -37.16 -17.49
CA ASN A 723 28.89 -36.84 -18.72
C ASN A 723 27.50 -36.28 -18.44
N SER A 724 27.07 -36.18 -17.17
CA SER A 724 25.78 -35.62 -16.79
C SER A 724 25.77 -34.09 -17.06
N VAL A 725 24.88 -33.65 -17.93
CA VAL A 725 24.80 -32.26 -18.39
C VAL A 725 23.34 -31.78 -18.38
N ALA A 726 23.16 -30.54 -17.95
CA ALA A 726 21.88 -29.83 -18.12
C ALA A 726 22.16 -28.46 -18.75
N LYS A 727 21.49 -28.16 -19.86
CA LYS A 727 21.67 -26.94 -20.65
C LYS A 727 20.35 -26.25 -20.87
N LEU A 728 20.25 -24.99 -20.48
CA LEU A 728 19.10 -24.14 -20.83
C LEU A 728 19.14 -23.84 -22.33
N LEU A 729 18.04 -24.16 -23.04
CA LEU A 729 17.88 -23.93 -24.48
C LEU A 729 17.07 -22.68 -24.79
N ALA A 730 16.02 -22.42 -23.96
CA ALA A 730 15.15 -21.29 -24.14
C ALA A 730 14.68 -20.76 -22.79
N TYR A 731 14.56 -19.44 -22.71
CA TYR A 731 14.13 -18.71 -21.52
C TYR A 731 13.00 -17.76 -21.87
N GLU A 732 11.92 -17.85 -21.12
CA GLU A 732 10.86 -16.85 -20.94
C GLU A 732 10.57 -16.72 -19.44
N PRO A 733 10.05 -15.58 -18.97
CA PRO A 733 9.81 -15.41 -17.52
C PRO A 733 8.97 -16.53 -16.91
N ASN A 734 7.96 -17.01 -17.64
CA ASN A 734 7.01 -18.04 -17.23
C ASN A 734 7.24 -19.42 -17.88
N GLN A 735 8.33 -19.59 -18.65
CA GLN A 735 8.63 -20.86 -19.33
C GLN A 735 10.12 -21.06 -19.56
N LEU A 736 10.63 -22.21 -19.18
CA LEU A 736 12.04 -22.60 -19.34
C LEU A 736 12.12 -23.94 -20.06
N THR A 737 13.06 -24.07 -21.01
CA THR A 737 13.29 -25.34 -21.73
C THR A 737 14.75 -25.74 -21.58
N TYR A 738 14.98 -26.98 -21.10
CA TYR A 738 16.29 -27.54 -20.89
C TYR A 738 16.49 -28.79 -21.78
N GLU A 739 17.71 -28.98 -22.23
CA GLU A 739 18.23 -30.27 -22.69
C GLU A 739 19.05 -30.88 -21.56
N VAL A 740 18.72 -32.09 -21.17
CA VAL A 740 19.40 -32.79 -20.08
C VAL A 740 19.87 -34.14 -20.58
N SER A 741 21.03 -34.56 -20.09
CA SER A 741 21.60 -35.87 -20.40
C SER A 741 22.25 -36.45 -19.16
N SER A 742 21.91 -37.70 -18.83
CA SER A 742 22.57 -38.47 -17.76
C SER A 742 22.46 -39.96 -18.07
N ASP A 743 23.55 -40.69 -17.96
CA ASP A 743 23.57 -42.13 -18.21
C ASP A 743 22.79 -42.90 -17.15
N LYS A 744 22.66 -42.34 -15.95
CA LYS A 744 22.02 -42.99 -14.80
C LYS A 744 20.64 -42.39 -14.43
N GLY A 745 20.34 -41.20 -14.96
CA GLY A 745 19.26 -40.40 -14.44
C GLY A 745 19.58 -39.86 -13.05
N GLY A 746 18.58 -39.27 -12.33
CA GLY A 746 18.80 -38.77 -10.96
C GLY A 746 17.99 -37.53 -10.68
N VAL A 747 18.40 -36.79 -9.64
CA VAL A 747 17.77 -35.57 -9.21
C VAL A 747 18.47 -34.37 -9.82
N LEU A 748 17.74 -33.67 -10.66
CA LEU A 748 18.16 -32.41 -11.30
C LEU A 748 17.66 -31.24 -10.47
N VAL A 749 18.58 -30.38 -10.02
CA VAL A 749 18.30 -29.14 -9.28
C VAL A 749 18.36 -27.98 -10.26
N PHE A 750 17.41 -27.06 -10.15
CA PHE A 750 17.36 -25.83 -10.94
C PHE A 750 17.68 -24.63 -10.06
N SER A 751 18.45 -23.67 -10.56
CA SER A 751 18.70 -22.38 -9.86
C SER A 751 17.43 -21.51 -9.71
N GLU A 752 16.28 -22.08 -9.91
CA GLU A 752 14.99 -21.42 -9.94
C GLU A 752 14.24 -21.55 -8.60
N VAL A 753 13.69 -20.43 -8.11
CA VAL A 753 12.93 -20.42 -6.86
C VAL A 753 11.64 -21.22 -7.02
N TYR A 754 11.42 -22.15 -6.08
CA TYR A 754 10.21 -22.97 -6.01
C TYR A 754 9.00 -22.13 -5.58
N TYR A 755 7.92 -22.28 -6.33
CA TYR A 755 6.61 -21.75 -5.98
C TYR A 755 5.51 -22.72 -6.47
N PRO A 756 4.44 -22.96 -5.69
CA PRO A 756 3.33 -23.81 -6.11
C PRO A 756 2.67 -23.29 -7.40
N GLY A 757 2.37 -24.20 -8.32
CA GLY A 757 1.75 -23.87 -9.62
C GLY A 757 2.72 -23.89 -10.79
N TRP A 758 4.02 -24.00 -10.59
CA TRP A 758 4.95 -24.42 -11.64
C TRP A 758 4.71 -25.88 -11.99
N THR A 759 4.71 -26.19 -13.28
CA THR A 759 4.57 -27.54 -13.83
C THR A 759 5.82 -27.93 -14.58
N ALA A 760 6.10 -29.22 -14.66
CA ALA A 760 7.21 -29.77 -15.44
C ALA A 760 6.71 -30.82 -16.43
N THR A 761 7.39 -30.92 -17.57
CA THR A 761 7.25 -32.07 -18.49
C THR A 761 8.63 -32.58 -18.85
N ILE A 762 8.75 -33.90 -19.04
CA ILE A 762 9.92 -34.58 -19.60
C ILE A 762 9.47 -35.21 -20.91
N ASP A 763 10.05 -34.78 -22.03
CA ASP A 763 9.66 -35.19 -23.39
C ASP A 763 8.15 -35.05 -23.66
N GLY A 764 7.55 -33.98 -23.11
CA GLY A 764 6.11 -33.71 -23.22
C GLY A 764 5.22 -34.46 -22.24
N GLN A 765 5.74 -35.39 -21.44
CA GLN A 765 4.98 -36.12 -20.41
C GLN A 765 5.03 -35.36 -19.08
N PRO A 766 3.89 -35.18 -18.38
CA PRO A 766 3.88 -34.52 -17.10
C PRO A 766 4.81 -35.17 -16.07
N ALA A 767 5.55 -34.35 -15.32
CA ALA A 767 6.41 -34.77 -14.23
C ALA A 767 6.19 -33.84 -13.02
N GLU A 768 6.35 -34.36 -11.82
CA GLU A 768 6.11 -33.61 -10.60
C GLU A 768 7.38 -32.93 -10.11
N LEU A 769 7.29 -31.64 -9.73
CA LEU A 769 8.38 -30.86 -9.20
C LEU A 769 8.45 -30.98 -7.68
N GLY A 770 9.64 -31.24 -7.17
CA GLY A 770 9.97 -31.13 -5.75
C GLY A 770 10.66 -29.82 -5.41
N ARG A 771 10.85 -29.57 -4.12
CA ARG A 771 11.64 -28.48 -3.58
C ARG A 771 12.86 -29.04 -2.85
N VAL A 772 14.01 -28.45 -3.13
CA VAL A 772 15.28 -28.75 -2.43
C VAL A 772 15.96 -27.47 -1.97
N ASN A 773 16.92 -27.61 -1.08
CA ASN A 773 17.74 -26.53 -0.55
C ASN A 773 16.88 -25.34 -0.10
N TYR A 774 15.72 -25.65 0.51
CA TYR A 774 14.77 -24.74 1.10
C TYR A 774 13.98 -23.87 0.10
N ILE A 775 14.58 -23.51 -1.04
CA ILE A 775 13.99 -22.55 -2.01
C ILE A 775 14.03 -22.96 -3.46
N LEU A 776 14.76 -24.02 -3.87
CA LEU A 776 14.99 -24.35 -5.27
C LEU A 776 14.04 -25.44 -5.77
N ARG A 777 13.76 -25.41 -7.07
CA ARG A 777 13.03 -26.48 -7.78
C ARG A 777 13.96 -27.67 -8.03
N ALA A 778 13.42 -28.87 -7.97
CA ALA A 778 14.09 -30.09 -8.39
C ALA A 778 13.13 -31.04 -9.12
N LEU A 779 13.70 -31.88 -9.95
CA LEU A 779 12.97 -32.85 -10.76
C LEU A 779 13.73 -34.17 -10.82
N ARG A 780 13.02 -35.27 -10.67
CA ARG A 780 13.58 -36.59 -10.98
C ARG A 780 13.57 -36.83 -12.48
N VAL A 781 14.75 -37.02 -13.07
CA VAL A 781 14.92 -37.25 -14.51
C VAL A 781 15.35 -38.68 -14.75
N PRO A 782 14.77 -39.44 -15.71
CA PRO A 782 15.23 -40.79 -16.07
C PRO A 782 16.60 -40.76 -16.74
N ALA A 783 17.20 -41.95 -16.90
CA ALA A 783 18.43 -42.11 -17.65
C ALA A 783 18.21 -41.82 -19.15
N GLY A 784 19.17 -41.15 -19.79
CA GLY A 784 19.12 -40.83 -21.21
C GLY A 784 19.23 -39.34 -21.48
N LYS A 785 18.92 -38.99 -22.72
CA LYS A 785 18.77 -37.57 -23.15
C LYS A 785 17.30 -37.22 -23.19
N HIS A 786 16.97 -36.10 -22.53
CA HIS A 786 15.59 -35.66 -22.38
C HIS A 786 15.46 -34.16 -22.60
N GLN A 787 14.30 -33.72 -23.03
CA GLN A 787 13.90 -32.32 -23.02
C GLN A 787 13.00 -32.08 -21.79
N VAL A 788 13.43 -31.19 -20.90
CA VAL A 788 12.68 -30.78 -19.73
C VAL A 788 12.11 -29.40 -19.98
N LYS A 789 10.80 -29.25 -19.79
CA LYS A 789 10.12 -27.94 -19.89
C LYS A 789 9.46 -27.62 -18.56
N LEU A 790 9.78 -26.45 -18.02
CA LEU A 790 9.11 -25.86 -16.84
C LEU A 790 8.17 -24.75 -17.33
N ALA A 791 6.96 -24.69 -16.76
CA ALA A 791 5.98 -23.68 -17.13
C ALA A 791 5.14 -23.22 -15.93
N PHE A 792 4.82 -21.92 -15.93
CA PHE A 792 3.96 -21.30 -14.90
C PHE A 792 2.67 -20.78 -15.54
N PHE A 793 1.70 -21.66 -15.67
CA PHE A 793 0.35 -21.38 -16.17
C PHE A 793 -0.68 -22.04 -15.24
N PRO A 794 -0.99 -21.42 -14.08
CA PRO A 794 -1.91 -22.01 -13.11
C PRO A 794 -3.32 -22.18 -13.71
N LYS A 795 -3.83 -23.42 -13.76
CA LYS A 795 -5.20 -23.73 -14.25
C LYS A 795 -6.31 -23.01 -13.48
N SER A 796 -6.04 -22.62 -12.23
CA SER A 796 -6.97 -21.81 -11.44
C SER A 796 -7.29 -20.46 -12.08
N VAL A 797 -6.43 -19.94 -12.95
CA VAL A 797 -6.68 -18.71 -13.70
C VAL A 797 -7.87 -18.86 -14.62
N ASP A 798 -7.93 -19.91 -15.42
CA ASP A 798 -9.02 -20.12 -16.38
C ASP A 798 -10.36 -20.26 -15.67
N THR A 799 -10.38 -20.99 -14.55
CA THR A 799 -11.60 -21.15 -13.73
C THR A 799 -12.05 -19.82 -13.12
N THR A 800 -11.11 -19.09 -12.51
CA THR A 800 -11.45 -17.82 -11.84
C THR A 800 -11.80 -16.72 -12.84
N GLU A 801 -11.19 -16.69 -14.03
CA GLU A 801 -11.57 -15.77 -15.10
C GLU A 801 -12.97 -16.10 -15.64
N THR A 802 -13.30 -17.38 -15.85
CA THR A 802 -14.65 -17.78 -16.26
C THR A 802 -15.71 -17.27 -15.27
N ILE A 803 -15.48 -17.44 -13.96
CA ILE A 803 -16.36 -16.91 -12.92
C ILE A 803 -16.46 -15.38 -13.00
N ALA A 804 -15.34 -14.70 -13.24
CA ALA A 804 -15.31 -13.25 -13.35
C ALA A 804 -16.16 -12.76 -14.53
N TYR A 805 -16.06 -13.38 -15.70
CA TYR A 805 -16.88 -13.04 -16.85
C TYR A 805 -18.37 -13.30 -16.61
N VAL A 806 -18.72 -14.44 -16.00
CA VAL A 806 -20.13 -14.75 -15.67
C VAL A 806 -20.70 -13.71 -14.71
N ALA A 807 -19.95 -13.37 -13.63
CA ALA A 807 -20.39 -12.35 -12.69
C ALA A 807 -20.56 -10.98 -13.34
N TYR A 808 -19.67 -10.61 -14.25
CA TYR A 808 -19.76 -9.36 -15.00
C TYR A 808 -21.01 -9.33 -15.88
N VAL A 809 -21.32 -10.41 -16.61
CA VAL A 809 -22.54 -10.53 -17.43
C VAL A 809 -23.79 -10.45 -16.54
N VAL A 810 -23.80 -11.13 -15.39
CA VAL A 810 -24.92 -11.06 -14.44
C VAL A 810 -25.17 -9.63 -13.99
N LEU A 811 -24.10 -8.89 -13.65
CA LEU A 811 -24.22 -7.49 -13.27
C LEU A 811 -24.81 -6.62 -14.40
N LEU A 812 -24.35 -6.82 -15.63
CA LEU A 812 -24.90 -6.11 -16.79
C LEU A 812 -26.40 -6.41 -16.99
N LEU A 813 -26.81 -7.67 -16.84
CA LEU A 813 -28.23 -8.05 -16.94
C LEU A 813 -29.07 -7.40 -15.84
N ILE A 814 -28.57 -7.27 -14.62
CA ILE A 814 -29.25 -6.58 -13.52
C ILE A 814 -29.40 -5.07 -13.85
N ILE A 815 -28.37 -4.45 -14.43
CA ILE A 815 -28.42 -3.04 -14.86
C ILE A 815 -29.50 -2.86 -15.95
N VAL A 816 -29.48 -3.68 -16.98
CA VAL A 816 -30.45 -3.62 -18.10
C VAL A 816 -31.87 -3.88 -17.59
N GLY A 817 -32.07 -4.89 -16.74
CA GLY A 817 -33.35 -5.20 -16.12
C GLY A 817 -33.87 -4.03 -15.27
N GLY A 818 -33.01 -3.39 -14.49
CA GLY A 818 -33.33 -2.22 -13.68
C GLY A 818 -33.72 -0.98 -14.51
N LEU A 819 -33.00 -0.75 -15.62
CA LEU A 819 -33.33 0.31 -16.57
C LEU A 819 -34.69 0.05 -17.24
N TYR A 820 -34.95 -1.21 -17.68
CA TYR A 820 -36.20 -1.61 -18.28
C TYR A 820 -37.40 -1.42 -17.31
N ASP A 821 -37.26 -1.88 -16.06
CA ASP A 821 -38.32 -1.71 -15.05
C ASP A 821 -38.60 -0.22 -14.79
N THR A 822 -37.56 0.59 -14.70
CA THR A 822 -37.71 2.05 -14.55
C THR A 822 -38.40 2.68 -15.74
N TRP A 823 -38.09 2.26 -16.96
CA TRP A 823 -38.73 2.73 -18.19
C TRP A 823 -40.19 2.31 -18.23
N ARG A 824 -40.50 1.04 -17.93
CA ARG A 824 -41.83 0.47 -17.89
C ARG A 824 -42.76 1.21 -16.92
N ARG A 825 -42.27 1.48 -15.70
CA ARG A 825 -43.03 2.26 -14.68
C ARG A 825 -43.30 3.68 -15.14
N LYS A 826 -42.36 4.35 -15.82
CA LYS A 826 -42.60 5.68 -16.40
C LYS A 826 -43.65 5.66 -17.51
N LYS A 827 -43.61 4.64 -18.36
CA LYS A 827 -44.61 4.50 -19.43
C LYS A 827 -46.00 4.25 -18.87
N ASN A 828 -46.13 3.36 -17.88
CA ASN A 828 -47.43 3.10 -17.25
C ASN A 828 -48.02 4.32 -16.52
N ASN A 829 -47.17 5.12 -15.85
CA ASN A 829 -47.64 6.37 -15.20
C ASN A 829 -47.99 7.48 -16.20
N GLN A 830 -47.54 7.42 -17.46
CA GLN A 830 -47.95 8.37 -18.51
C GLN A 830 -49.26 7.98 -19.21
N THR A 831 -49.64 6.69 -19.14
CA THR A 831 -50.87 6.19 -19.73
C THR A 831 -52.07 6.27 -18.77
N THR A 832 -51.84 6.63 -17.49
CA THR A 832 -52.87 6.81 -16.45
C THR A 832 -53.20 8.29 -16.19
N HIS A 833 -52.63 9.21 -16.96
CA HIS A 833 -52.97 10.62 -17.03
C HIS A 833 -53.36 11.02 -18.45
#